data_e22bd58becf5238fb10e830d914b0f19
#
_entry.id   e22bd58becf5238fb10e830d914b0f19
#
_cell.length_a   1.000
_cell.length_b   1.000
_cell.length_c   1.000
_cell.angle_alpha   90.00
_cell.angle_beta   90.00
_cell.angle_gamma   90.00
#
_symmetry.space_group_name_H-M   'P 1'
#
loop_
_entity.id
_entity.type
_entity.pdbx_description
1 polymer ?
#
loop_
_entity_poly.entity_id
_entity_poly.type
_entity_poly.pdbx_seq_one_letter_code
_entity_poly.pdbx_strand_id
1 'polypeptide(L)'
;VCRPFWRAALRGLSVSLALPFALVAPAQAAVVISQVYGGGGNSGATLQHDFIEIFNNGTAAESIGGWAVQYAAATGVSWQVTALPAGTTLQPGQYLLIREAAGAAGTVPVVGDVTGSIAMGAASGKVALTSSNTALTVAAPSGGTLIDMLSYGSSTAVEGTPTAVLSATTAALRNSGGCTDTNNNSTDFTIGTPAPRSTTSTLAPCNGTGGGSSGGGGTTTPPVAAAIYTIQGSGATSTLVGQIVTTSGVVTKVLNNGFFIQDLTGDGNPATSDGIFVFTSTTPPAAVVAGNLIQVTGSVVEFSSGAGTAATPLTEIGSVTAVSLLGSGYSITPTLVTLPLAVGDSLERFEGMLVRIDGTLTVQQNYFQARYGQLTIGAGGRHETPTNHYRPGTQQAIDLADLQARSRLLLDDSSSLQNLNPTPYAYANGVPRAGDVVSNLVGVLDYGLATSTTSGAGLYRLQPTDTPAFAIANPRQVLPPSAGGNVKLASMNVLNFFTTFTDGTTASGLTGQGCTLGSTTSASNCRGADSLTEFVRQRAKIVAALAGMNADAVGLMEIQNNGNVAAQNLVDALNAQVGASTYAVVPAPAQGTGDDAIRVAMIYKPSRLTLVGASVSDPAAINNRPPLAQSFAAANGERFTLIVNHLKSKSSCPSTGDADAAGNTDLGDGQGCWNAQRVQQAQRLRTFVAQLQSSSASSDVLLVGDFNAYAQEDPIYDLTSSGYIDQSGRFEQLGYSYVFDGTAGRLDHAITTASLSAKVMGAVHWHIDADESLAQDYNLEFKQPACATCAPDPYDGTLPFRASDHDPVLVGLSLFKSFIGTAGRDTIVGSAGDDVIMGGAGADTLTGGGGVNVFVYTSTRDAGDTITDFVPGKDYLDLRTLLQSIGYGGTDPVADGVVSFVAVSGGTSVQVSGRTLLTLAGVAPASLNGARDLIVR
;
A
#
# COMPACT_ATOMS: atom_id res chain seq x y z
N VAL A 1 41.49 -20.83 24.09
CA VAL A 1 42.36 -21.50 25.07
C VAL A 1 41.65 -21.56 26.41
N CYS A 2 41.31 -22.79 26.76
CA CYS A 2 41.12 -23.38 28.08
C CYS A 2 39.91 -23.02 28.96
N ARG A 3 39.06 -24.00 29.01
CA ARG A 3 38.22 -24.49 30.14
C ARG A 3 39.12 -24.95 31.36
N PRO A 4 38.59 -25.62 32.41
CA PRO A 4 37.32 -25.66 33.16
C PRO A 4 37.49 -25.81 34.69
N PHE A 5 36.41 -26.17 35.45
CA PHE A 5 36.28 -27.18 36.58
C PHE A 5 35.36 -26.67 37.68
N TRP A 6 34.26 -27.27 37.93
CA TRP A 6 33.81 -28.49 38.66
C TRP A 6 33.80 -28.40 40.20
N ARG A 7 32.59 -28.76 40.70
CA ARG A 7 32.20 -29.57 41.91
C ARG A 7 31.95 -28.81 43.20
N ALA A 8 31.08 -29.21 44.11
CA ALA A 8 30.18 -30.39 44.30
C ALA A 8 29.19 -30.08 45.43
N ALA A 9 28.21 -30.97 45.55
CA ALA A 9 27.12 -30.98 46.52
C ALA A 9 27.56 -31.19 47.99
N LEU A 10 26.75 -30.69 48.94
CA LEU A 10 26.54 -31.36 50.24
C LEU A 10 25.10 -31.17 50.73
N ARG A 11 24.49 -32.26 51.08
CA ARG A 11 23.16 -32.38 51.72
C ARG A 11 23.23 -31.95 53.17
N GLY A 12 22.27 -31.18 53.61
CA GLY A 12 22.03 -30.93 55.04
C GLY A 12 20.53 -30.88 55.29
N LEU A 13 20.05 -31.92 55.94
CA LEU A 13 18.69 -32.07 56.44
C LEU A 13 18.52 -31.23 57.70
N SER A 14 17.64 -30.22 57.67
CA SER A 14 17.22 -29.50 58.87
C SER A 14 15.71 -29.36 58.86
N VAL A 15 15.10 -30.02 59.80
CA VAL A 15 13.70 -29.88 60.15
C VAL A 15 13.50 -28.48 60.73
N SER A 16 12.63 -27.67 60.13
CA SER A 16 12.17 -26.39 60.67
C SER A 16 10.66 -26.37 60.73
N LEU A 17 10.14 -26.13 61.90
CA LEU A 17 8.80 -25.85 62.27
C LEU A 17 8.15 -24.78 61.32
N ALA A 18 7.07 -25.14 60.67
CA ALA A 18 6.22 -24.18 59.92
C ALA A 18 5.34 -23.41 60.92
N LEU A 19 5.67 -22.13 61.12
CA LEU A 19 4.68 -21.13 61.49
C LEU A 19 3.94 -20.67 60.22
N PRO A 20 2.63 -20.52 60.24
CA PRO A 20 1.90 -19.93 59.14
C PRO A 20 2.23 -18.44 59.08
N PHE A 21 3.05 -18.02 58.11
CA PHE A 21 3.06 -16.63 57.67
C PHE A 21 1.75 -16.39 56.93
N ALA A 22 0.84 -15.67 57.56
CA ALA A 22 -0.23 -15.03 56.83
C ALA A 22 0.41 -14.11 55.78
N LEU A 23 0.26 -14.41 54.50
CA LEU A 23 0.48 -13.46 53.44
C LEU A 23 -0.51 -12.32 53.64
N VAL A 24 -0.05 -11.20 54.15
CA VAL A 24 -0.75 -9.92 54.07
C VAL A 24 -0.74 -9.57 52.59
N ALA A 25 -1.87 -9.77 51.90
CA ALA A 25 -2.05 -9.15 50.57
C ALA A 25 -1.83 -7.63 50.74
N PRO A 26 -1.11 -6.99 49.80
CA PRO A 26 -1.02 -5.54 49.84
C PRO A 26 -2.44 -4.98 49.83
N ALA A 27 -2.72 -4.04 50.77
CA ALA A 27 -3.99 -3.36 50.83
C ALA A 27 -4.17 -2.60 49.51
N GLN A 28 -5.15 -3.03 48.70
CA GLN A 28 -5.54 -2.35 47.48
C GLN A 28 -6.10 -0.98 47.86
N ALA A 29 -5.75 0.07 47.15
CA ALA A 29 -6.24 1.42 47.40
C ALA A 29 -7.76 1.45 47.30
N ALA A 30 -8.40 2.08 48.28
CA ALA A 30 -9.88 2.18 48.30
C ALA A 30 -10.42 3.25 47.33
N VAL A 31 -9.56 4.13 46.80
CA VAL A 31 -9.91 5.15 45.81
C VAL A 31 -8.91 5.12 44.67
N VAL A 32 -9.42 5.03 43.46
CA VAL A 32 -8.64 4.88 42.23
C VAL A 32 -8.99 5.97 41.19
N ILE A 33 -8.07 6.21 40.23
CA ILE A 33 -8.36 6.99 39.03
C ILE A 33 -9.24 6.13 38.11
N SER A 34 -10.44 6.58 37.81
CA SER A 34 -11.39 5.81 36.99
C SER A 34 -11.47 6.29 35.55
N GLN A 35 -11.17 7.57 35.27
CA GLN A 35 -11.15 8.06 33.91
C GLN A 35 -10.20 9.27 33.79
N VAL A 36 -9.47 9.35 32.67
CA VAL A 36 -8.62 10.49 32.32
C VAL A 36 -8.83 10.88 30.87
N TYR A 37 -9.09 12.18 30.65
CA TYR A 37 -9.25 12.76 29.33
C TYR A 37 -8.43 14.07 29.24
N GLY A 38 -7.39 14.08 28.41
CA GLY A 38 -6.51 15.25 28.17
C GLY A 38 -6.72 15.86 26.80
N GLY A 39 -7.80 15.54 26.10
CA GLY A 39 -8.10 16.04 24.76
C GLY A 39 -9.09 17.22 24.71
N GLY A 40 -9.51 17.73 25.87
CA GLY A 40 -10.53 18.77 26.00
C GLY A 40 -10.15 20.06 25.29
N GLY A 41 -11.07 20.60 24.48
CA GLY A 41 -10.87 21.82 23.73
C GLY A 41 -9.80 21.79 22.63
N ASN A 42 -9.29 20.65 22.28
CA ASN A 42 -8.44 20.45 21.09
C ASN A 42 -9.28 20.36 19.82
N SER A 43 -8.65 20.56 18.68
CA SER A 43 -9.33 20.40 17.38
C SER A 43 -9.91 18.99 17.26
N GLY A 44 -11.21 18.90 16.95
CA GLY A 44 -11.97 17.65 16.88
C GLY A 44 -12.56 17.16 18.20
N ALA A 45 -12.27 17.81 19.35
CA ALA A 45 -12.86 17.46 20.63
C ALA A 45 -14.35 17.85 20.71
N THR A 46 -15.18 16.97 21.27
CA THR A 46 -16.56 17.30 21.63
C THR A 46 -16.61 18.09 22.95
N LEU A 47 -15.82 17.65 23.92
CA LEU A 47 -15.75 18.29 25.26
C LEU A 47 -14.76 19.44 25.26
N GLN A 48 -15.12 20.50 25.98
CA GLN A 48 -14.35 21.73 26.06
C GLN A 48 -13.18 21.67 27.05
N HIS A 49 -13.24 20.77 28.04
CA HIS A 49 -12.30 20.72 29.15
C HIS A 49 -11.62 19.37 29.26
N ASP A 50 -10.39 19.38 29.71
CA ASP A 50 -9.73 18.21 30.26
C ASP A 50 -10.39 17.81 31.58
N PHE A 51 -10.33 16.53 31.96
CA PHE A 51 -10.81 16.10 33.26
C PHE A 51 -10.10 14.83 33.76
N ILE A 52 -10.13 14.68 35.09
CA ILE A 52 -9.72 13.48 35.81
C ILE A 52 -10.91 13.05 36.65
N GLU A 53 -11.25 11.77 36.59
CA GLU A 53 -12.31 11.18 37.41
C GLU A 53 -11.70 10.16 38.38
N ILE A 54 -12.08 10.24 39.64
CA ILE A 54 -11.67 9.27 40.66
C ILE A 54 -12.90 8.56 41.22
N PHE A 55 -12.67 7.37 41.75
CA PHE A 55 -13.78 6.45 42.14
C PHE A 55 -13.41 5.68 43.39
N ASN A 56 -14.34 5.56 44.33
CA ASN A 56 -14.19 4.70 45.52
C ASN A 56 -14.57 3.26 45.19
N ASN A 57 -13.55 2.41 44.92
CA ASN A 57 -13.74 0.98 44.65
C ASN A 57 -13.75 0.12 45.92
N GLY A 58 -13.64 0.76 47.11
CA GLY A 58 -13.67 0.10 48.40
C GLY A 58 -15.08 -0.15 48.90
N THR A 59 -15.18 -0.79 50.08
CA THR A 59 -16.46 -1.16 50.74
C THR A 59 -16.87 -0.19 51.85
N ALA A 60 -16.05 0.84 52.11
CA ALA A 60 -16.32 1.86 53.11
C ALA A 60 -16.22 3.28 52.54
N ALA A 61 -16.85 4.25 53.18
CA ALA A 61 -16.69 5.66 52.84
C ALA A 61 -15.24 6.09 53.13
N GLU A 62 -14.62 6.76 52.16
CA GLU A 62 -13.23 7.24 52.27
C GLU A 62 -13.17 8.76 52.34
N SER A 63 -12.46 9.30 53.31
CA SER A 63 -12.25 10.75 53.47
C SER A 63 -11.01 11.17 52.70
N ILE A 64 -11.22 11.90 51.60
CA ILE A 64 -10.16 12.33 50.67
C ILE A 64 -9.93 13.82 50.70
N GLY A 65 -10.41 14.52 51.74
CA GLY A 65 -10.16 15.94 51.92
C GLY A 65 -8.65 16.23 52.09
N GLY A 66 -8.14 17.13 51.29
CA GLY A 66 -6.71 17.49 51.26
C GLY A 66 -5.82 16.56 50.38
N TRP A 67 -6.38 15.55 49.74
CA TRP A 67 -5.72 14.81 48.67
C TRP A 67 -5.58 15.68 47.41
N ALA A 68 -4.91 15.17 46.40
CA ALA A 68 -4.78 15.87 45.13
C ALA A 68 -4.66 14.91 43.94
N VAL A 69 -5.18 15.36 42.80
CA VAL A 69 -4.77 14.80 41.50
C VAL A 69 -3.60 15.62 40.95
N GLN A 70 -2.66 14.96 40.35
CA GLN A 70 -1.46 15.59 39.81
C GLN A 70 -1.19 15.08 38.38
N TYR A 71 -0.68 15.96 37.53
CA TYR A 71 -0.33 15.64 36.16
C TYR A 71 1.13 16.02 35.84
N ALA A 72 1.82 15.16 35.08
CA ALA A 72 3.10 15.49 34.45
C ALA A 72 3.12 15.04 32.99
N ALA A 73 3.88 15.75 32.16
CA ALA A 73 4.14 15.34 30.78
C ALA A 73 4.78 13.93 30.74
N ALA A 74 4.74 13.28 29.59
CA ALA A 74 5.11 11.88 29.39
C ALA A 74 6.41 11.45 30.10
N THR A 75 7.51 12.17 29.93
CA THR A 75 8.80 11.91 30.58
C THR A 75 9.15 12.95 31.65
N GLY A 76 8.24 13.89 31.93
CA GLY A 76 8.46 15.02 32.82
C GLY A 76 8.59 14.61 34.28
N VAL A 77 9.27 15.48 35.05
CA VAL A 77 9.43 15.37 36.50
C VAL A 77 8.72 16.51 37.26
N SER A 78 8.18 17.49 36.54
CA SER A 78 7.43 18.61 37.07
C SER A 78 5.95 18.27 37.07
N TRP A 79 5.32 18.23 38.26
CA TRP A 79 3.94 17.85 38.46
C TRP A 79 3.08 19.08 38.77
N GLN A 80 2.02 19.26 38.03
CA GLN A 80 0.94 20.22 38.28
C GLN A 80 -0.06 19.59 39.25
N VAL A 81 -0.65 20.38 40.14
CA VAL A 81 -1.49 19.84 41.23
C VAL A 81 -2.85 20.51 41.24
N THR A 82 -3.92 19.72 41.32
CA THR A 82 -5.26 20.16 41.67
C THR A 82 -5.64 19.52 43.00
N ALA A 83 -5.73 20.33 44.07
CA ALA A 83 -6.05 19.89 45.41
C ALA A 83 -7.55 19.63 45.55
N LEU A 84 -7.93 18.56 46.28
CA LEU A 84 -9.30 18.24 46.62
C LEU A 84 -9.75 19.02 47.85
N PRO A 85 -10.99 19.58 47.87
CA PRO A 85 -11.48 20.40 48.98
C PRO A 85 -11.44 19.66 50.32
N ALA A 86 -11.16 20.38 51.36
CA ALA A 86 -11.23 19.83 52.73
C ALA A 86 -12.65 19.32 53.05
N GLY A 87 -12.72 18.15 53.67
CA GLY A 87 -14.02 17.51 54.01
C GLY A 87 -14.67 16.70 52.91
N THR A 88 -14.01 16.56 51.74
CA THR A 88 -14.48 15.66 50.68
C THR A 88 -14.48 14.22 51.14
N THR A 89 -15.58 13.52 50.97
CA THR A 89 -15.76 12.10 51.30
C THR A 89 -16.42 11.39 50.14
N LEU A 90 -15.91 10.26 49.71
CA LEU A 90 -16.51 9.41 48.67
C LEU A 90 -17.13 8.17 49.29
N GLN A 91 -18.44 7.93 49.03
CA GLN A 91 -19.11 6.69 49.40
C GLN A 91 -18.64 5.53 48.54
N PRO A 92 -18.75 4.26 48.96
CA PRO A 92 -18.51 3.11 48.13
C PRO A 92 -19.27 3.20 46.79
N GLY A 93 -18.53 3.04 45.67
CA GLY A 93 -19.10 3.15 44.33
C GLY A 93 -19.42 4.59 43.88
N GLN A 94 -18.94 5.61 44.56
CA GLN A 94 -19.16 7.00 44.19
C GLN A 94 -17.99 7.51 43.34
N TYR A 95 -18.30 8.30 42.30
CA TYR A 95 -17.37 9.03 41.45
C TYR A 95 -17.19 10.46 41.96
N LEU A 96 -16.05 11.06 41.65
CA LEU A 96 -15.79 12.51 41.79
C LEU A 96 -15.08 12.99 40.54
N LEU A 97 -15.64 14.00 39.89
CA LEU A 97 -15.14 14.58 38.66
C LEU A 97 -14.35 15.85 38.90
N ILE A 98 -13.10 15.85 38.55
CA ILE A 98 -12.20 17.00 38.60
C ILE A 98 -12.10 17.56 37.18
N ARG A 99 -12.77 18.66 36.91
CA ARG A 99 -12.65 19.40 35.65
C ARG A 99 -11.38 20.20 35.67
N GLU A 100 -10.60 20.07 34.63
CA GLU A 100 -9.32 20.74 34.45
C GLU A 100 -9.37 21.84 33.36
N ALA A 101 -8.27 22.19 32.70
CA ALA A 101 -8.20 23.31 31.76
C ALA A 101 -9.18 23.20 30.60
N ALA A 102 -9.66 24.33 30.13
CA ALA A 102 -10.44 24.45 28.90
C ALA A 102 -9.51 24.76 27.71
N GLY A 103 -9.83 24.22 26.53
CA GLY A 103 -9.21 24.65 25.27
C GLY A 103 -10.16 25.49 24.41
N ALA A 104 -9.69 25.86 23.21
CA ALA A 104 -10.42 26.75 22.32
C ALA A 104 -11.50 26.07 21.47
N ALA A 105 -11.42 24.74 21.25
CA ALA A 105 -12.40 23.95 20.54
C ALA A 105 -13.32 23.18 21.52
N GLY A 106 -14.25 22.40 20.97
CA GLY A 106 -15.25 21.69 21.78
C GLY A 106 -16.46 22.57 22.11
N THR A 107 -17.66 21.98 22.02
CA THR A 107 -18.93 22.70 22.21
C THR A 107 -19.63 22.33 23.51
N VAL A 108 -19.24 21.23 24.16
CA VAL A 108 -19.87 20.71 25.37
C VAL A 108 -18.97 20.99 26.57
N PRO A 109 -19.37 21.89 27.51
CA PRO A 109 -18.62 22.13 28.72
C PRO A 109 -18.70 20.93 29.68
N VAL A 110 -17.57 20.58 30.33
CA VAL A 110 -17.58 19.60 31.42
C VAL A 110 -17.96 20.32 32.73
N VAL A 111 -18.96 19.79 33.43
CA VAL A 111 -19.37 20.27 34.77
C VAL A 111 -18.76 19.35 35.82
N GLY A 112 -17.67 19.77 36.47
CA GLY A 112 -16.98 18.99 37.50
C GLY A 112 -17.45 19.29 38.91
N ASP A 113 -17.27 18.35 39.83
CA ASP A 113 -17.46 18.52 41.29
C ASP A 113 -16.34 19.42 41.86
N VAL A 114 -15.13 19.31 41.27
CA VAL A 114 -13.95 20.13 41.58
C VAL A 114 -13.46 20.80 40.29
N THR A 115 -12.94 22.02 40.43
CA THR A 115 -12.36 22.76 39.30
C THR A 115 -10.88 22.98 39.49
N GLY A 116 -10.08 22.47 38.56
CA GLY A 116 -8.68 22.71 38.44
C GLY A 116 -8.33 23.55 37.19
N SER A 117 -7.04 23.62 36.89
CA SER A 117 -6.51 24.39 35.74
C SER A 117 -5.39 23.68 35.00
N ILE A 118 -5.20 22.37 35.21
CA ILE A 118 -4.16 21.58 34.58
C ILE A 118 -4.49 21.39 33.10
N ALA A 119 -3.58 21.78 32.21
CA ALA A 119 -3.67 21.44 30.79
C ALA A 119 -2.93 20.14 30.55
N MET A 120 -3.66 19.09 30.21
CA MET A 120 -3.11 17.75 29.99
C MET A 120 -2.80 17.51 28.52
N GLY A 121 -1.77 16.70 28.26
CA GLY A 121 -1.46 16.28 26.89
C GLY A 121 -2.51 15.28 26.39
N ALA A 122 -3.03 15.50 25.17
CA ALA A 122 -4.03 14.60 24.58
C ALA A 122 -3.48 13.21 24.28
N ALA A 123 -2.23 13.09 23.81
CA ALA A 123 -1.69 11.82 23.30
C ALA A 123 -0.92 11.03 24.36
N SER A 124 -0.23 11.69 25.27
CA SER A 124 0.60 11.03 26.28
C SER A 124 0.79 11.88 27.54
N GLY A 125 0.84 11.24 28.70
CA GLY A 125 0.98 11.90 29.98
C GLY A 125 0.93 10.94 31.15
N LYS A 126 1.05 11.50 32.38
CA LYS A 126 0.96 10.77 33.65
C LYS A 126 0.05 11.50 34.61
N VAL A 127 -0.86 10.78 35.24
CA VAL A 127 -1.75 11.27 36.26
C VAL A 127 -1.52 10.48 37.56
N ALA A 128 -1.43 11.16 38.69
CA ALA A 128 -1.31 10.56 40.02
C ALA A 128 -2.43 11.03 40.93
N LEU A 129 -2.98 10.13 41.71
CA LEU A 129 -3.79 10.43 42.88
C LEU A 129 -2.88 10.33 44.12
N THR A 130 -2.85 11.38 44.95
CA THR A 130 -1.97 11.44 46.12
C THR A 130 -2.76 11.85 47.35
N SER A 131 -2.37 11.29 48.51
CA SER A 131 -2.99 11.68 49.83
C SER A 131 -2.43 12.99 50.36
N SER A 132 -1.71 13.77 49.55
CA SER A 132 -1.16 15.07 49.88
C SER A 132 -1.21 15.99 48.67
N ASN A 133 -1.35 17.28 48.88
CA ASN A 133 -1.31 18.29 47.80
C ASN A 133 0.13 18.81 47.51
N THR A 134 1.16 18.15 48.03
CA THR A 134 2.56 18.48 47.72
C THR A 134 2.93 17.88 46.37
N ALA A 135 3.44 18.70 45.46
CA ALA A 135 3.82 18.25 44.12
C ALA A 135 4.88 17.15 44.16
N LEU A 136 4.70 16.12 43.36
CA LEU A 136 5.71 15.08 43.09
C LEU A 136 6.87 15.65 42.30
N THR A 137 8.06 15.03 42.42
CA THR A 137 9.31 15.61 41.86
C THR A 137 10.14 14.64 41.01
N VAL A 138 9.62 13.43 40.78
CA VAL A 138 10.31 12.36 40.00
C VAL A 138 9.43 11.88 38.88
N ALA A 139 10.05 11.31 37.84
CA ALA A 139 9.34 10.84 36.65
C ALA A 139 8.48 9.58 36.91
N ALA A 140 8.92 8.73 37.79
CA ALA A 140 8.20 7.51 38.21
C ALA A 140 8.12 7.47 39.74
N PRO A 141 7.16 8.18 40.37
CA PRO A 141 6.99 8.15 41.81
C PRO A 141 6.46 6.79 42.26
N SER A 142 6.84 6.41 43.50
CA SER A 142 6.39 5.17 44.12
C SER A 142 6.31 5.32 45.65
N GLY A 143 5.32 4.73 46.28
CA GLY A 143 5.13 4.74 47.72
C GLY A 143 4.86 6.13 48.34
N GLY A 144 4.96 6.28 49.67
CA GLY A 144 4.72 7.52 50.37
C GLY A 144 3.27 8.00 50.31
N THR A 145 3.01 9.15 49.70
CA THR A 145 1.66 9.73 49.58
C THR A 145 0.92 9.28 48.33
N LEU A 146 1.54 8.46 47.46
CA LEU A 146 0.94 7.96 46.24
C LEU A 146 -0.17 6.95 46.55
N ILE A 147 -1.34 7.12 45.95
CA ILE A 147 -2.50 6.27 46.12
C ILE A 147 -2.72 5.42 44.85
N ASP A 148 -2.79 6.07 43.67
CA ASP A 148 -3.00 5.42 42.40
C ASP A 148 -2.36 6.23 41.27
N MET A 149 -2.03 5.59 40.15
CA MET A 149 -1.39 6.24 39.00
C MET A 149 -1.90 5.70 37.66
N LEU A 150 -1.94 6.61 36.70
CA LEU A 150 -2.14 6.27 35.29
C LEU A 150 -1.05 6.90 34.43
N SER A 151 -0.42 6.09 33.60
CA SER A 151 0.40 6.56 32.47
C SER A 151 -0.22 6.12 31.14
N TYR A 152 -0.20 7.00 30.13
CA TYR A 152 -0.78 6.74 28.81
C TYR A 152 0.11 7.22 27.69
N GLY A 153 0.01 6.55 26.52
CA GLY A 153 0.85 6.81 25.34
C GLY A 153 2.34 6.52 25.59
N SER A 154 3.22 7.28 24.99
CA SER A 154 4.68 7.13 25.10
C SER A 154 5.24 7.68 26.42
N SER A 155 4.60 7.38 27.54
CA SER A 155 4.97 7.89 28.86
C SER A 155 5.90 6.95 29.60
N THR A 156 6.66 7.52 30.57
CA THR A 156 7.37 6.73 31.57
C THR A 156 6.40 5.80 32.28
N ALA A 157 6.65 4.52 32.28
CA ALA A 157 5.85 3.52 32.98
C ALA A 157 5.89 3.79 34.49
N VAL A 158 4.70 3.81 35.12
CA VAL A 158 4.57 4.10 36.55
C VAL A 158 3.84 3.00 37.30
N GLU A 159 2.93 2.33 36.62
CA GLU A 159 2.15 1.23 37.17
C GLU A 159 1.96 0.19 36.08
N GLY A 160 2.85 -0.78 36.01
CA GLY A 160 2.93 -1.72 34.91
C GLY A 160 3.26 -1.05 33.56
N THR A 161 2.60 -1.50 32.50
CA THR A 161 2.73 -0.91 31.15
C THR A 161 1.77 0.24 30.97
N PRO A 162 2.16 1.38 30.39
CA PRO A 162 1.25 2.47 30.05
C PRO A 162 0.06 2.00 29.20
N THR A 163 -1.10 2.61 29.35
CA THR A 163 -2.22 2.39 28.42
C THR A 163 -1.91 3.02 27.04
N ALA A 164 -2.66 2.68 26.03
CA ALA A 164 -2.45 3.19 24.67
C ALA A 164 -2.58 4.72 24.57
N VAL A 165 -2.19 5.28 23.43
CA VAL A 165 -2.28 6.70 23.11
C VAL A 165 -3.72 7.17 23.15
N LEU A 166 -4.00 8.29 23.82
CA LEU A 166 -5.30 8.97 23.80
C LEU A 166 -5.37 9.98 22.64
N SER A 167 -6.52 10.64 22.50
CA SER A 167 -6.75 11.61 21.42
C SER A 167 -7.72 12.72 21.86
N ALA A 168 -8.01 13.66 20.96
CA ALA A 168 -9.05 14.66 21.17
C ALA A 168 -10.47 14.04 21.37
N THR A 169 -10.68 12.80 20.99
CA THR A 169 -12.00 12.11 21.07
C THR A 169 -12.02 10.91 21.99
N THR A 170 -10.88 10.52 22.60
CA THR A 170 -10.78 9.33 23.44
C THR A 170 -10.19 9.62 24.82
N ALA A 171 -10.68 8.90 25.84
CA ALA A 171 -10.21 8.90 27.21
C ALA A 171 -9.71 7.50 27.62
N ALA A 172 -8.90 7.42 28.67
CA ALA A 172 -8.62 6.17 29.37
C ALA A 172 -9.76 5.92 30.38
N LEU A 173 -10.42 4.78 30.26
CA LEU A 173 -11.54 4.37 31.12
C LEU A 173 -11.14 3.11 31.89
N ARG A 174 -11.15 3.15 33.23
CA ARG A 174 -10.85 1.98 34.05
C ARG A 174 -11.96 0.95 33.90
N ASN A 175 -11.56 -0.28 33.63
CA ASN A 175 -12.44 -1.41 33.37
C ASN A 175 -13.42 -1.66 34.54
N SER A 176 -14.55 -2.31 34.25
CA SER A 176 -15.62 -2.59 35.22
C SER A 176 -16.13 -1.34 35.96
N GLY A 177 -16.18 -0.18 35.26
CA GLY A 177 -16.68 1.07 35.83
C GLY A 177 -15.80 1.71 36.90
N GLY A 178 -14.54 1.29 37.06
CA GLY A 178 -13.64 1.72 38.12
C GLY A 178 -13.22 0.61 39.08
N CYS A 179 -13.76 -0.59 38.94
CA CYS A 179 -13.55 -1.69 39.89
C CYS A 179 -12.30 -2.55 39.60
N THR A 180 -11.74 -2.47 38.41
CA THR A 180 -10.56 -3.24 38.03
C THR A 180 -9.30 -2.47 38.38
N ASP A 181 -8.45 -3.06 39.24
CA ASP A 181 -7.17 -2.50 39.62
C ASP A 181 -6.18 -3.65 39.85
N THR A 182 -5.28 -3.86 38.88
CA THR A 182 -4.26 -4.91 38.93
C THR A 182 -2.85 -4.33 39.03
N ASN A 183 -2.73 -3.03 39.24
CA ASN A 183 -1.49 -2.27 39.19
C ASN A 183 -0.79 -2.40 37.81
N ASN A 184 -1.57 -2.44 36.73
CA ASN A 184 -1.05 -2.43 35.36
C ASN A 184 -2.00 -1.63 34.44
N ASN A 185 -1.60 -0.41 34.10
CA ASN A 185 -2.47 0.51 33.37
C ASN A 185 -2.96 -0.05 32.03
N SER A 186 -2.14 -0.83 31.31
CA SER A 186 -2.55 -1.40 30.01
C SER A 186 -3.65 -2.46 30.10
N THR A 187 -3.77 -3.11 31.27
CA THR A 187 -4.82 -4.11 31.55
C THR A 187 -6.02 -3.54 32.28
N ASP A 188 -5.78 -2.49 33.07
CA ASP A 188 -6.81 -1.89 33.91
C ASP A 188 -7.67 -0.87 33.18
N PHE A 189 -7.17 -0.31 32.08
CA PHE A 189 -7.87 0.71 31.30
C PHE A 189 -8.12 0.29 29.85
N THR A 190 -9.30 0.66 29.37
CA THR A 190 -9.69 0.60 27.96
C THR A 190 -9.80 2.03 27.41
N ILE A 191 -9.40 2.23 26.15
CA ILE A 191 -9.53 3.51 25.47
C ILE A 191 -10.92 3.61 24.85
N GLY A 192 -11.65 4.67 25.16
CA GLY A 192 -13.00 4.85 24.65
C GLY A 192 -13.45 6.31 24.65
N THR A 193 -14.68 6.56 24.22
CA THR A 193 -15.27 7.91 24.23
C THR A 193 -15.36 8.44 25.65
N PRO A 194 -14.95 9.71 25.92
CA PRO A 194 -15.07 10.30 27.25
C PRO A 194 -16.52 10.29 27.77
N ALA A 195 -16.72 9.72 28.97
CA ALA A 195 -18.03 9.62 29.64
C ALA A 195 -17.90 10.06 31.09
N PRO A 196 -17.71 11.38 31.36
CA PRO A 196 -17.45 11.87 32.72
C PRO A 196 -18.62 11.64 33.66
N ARG A 197 -18.33 11.12 34.87
CA ARG A 197 -19.25 10.84 35.95
C ARG A 197 -18.87 11.70 37.17
N SER A 198 -19.82 12.22 37.88
CA SER A 198 -19.65 13.11 39.02
C SER A 198 -20.22 12.49 40.30
N THR A 199 -20.16 13.23 41.42
CA THR A 199 -20.78 12.82 42.69
C THR A 199 -22.31 12.64 42.60
N THR A 200 -22.96 13.21 41.59
CA THR A 200 -24.39 13.04 41.32
C THR A 200 -24.72 11.81 40.47
N SER A 201 -23.71 11.13 39.93
CA SER A 201 -23.90 9.88 39.16
C SER A 201 -24.37 8.73 40.09
N THR A 202 -25.08 7.78 39.51
CA THR A 202 -25.54 6.59 40.25
C THR A 202 -24.34 5.86 40.87
N LEU A 203 -24.47 5.47 42.16
CA LEU A 203 -23.44 4.69 42.85
C LEU A 203 -23.23 3.34 42.17
N ALA A 204 -22.00 2.95 41.95
CA ALA A 204 -21.58 1.70 41.29
C ALA A 204 -20.62 0.87 42.18
N PRO A 205 -21.06 0.32 43.31
CA PRO A 205 -20.20 -0.40 44.24
C PRO A 205 -19.64 -1.67 43.66
N CYS A 206 -18.32 -1.93 43.88
CA CYS A 206 -17.59 -3.06 43.35
C CYS A 206 -17.88 -4.44 43.94
N ASN A 207 -18.97 -4.60 44.69
CA ASN A 207 -19.27 -5.83 45.42
C ASN A 207 -20.04 -6.85 44.57
N GLY A 208 -19.38 -7.86 44.11
CA GLY A 208 -19.97 -9.08 43.58
C GLY A 208 -19.54 -10.29 44.37
N THR A 209 -20.12 -10.55 45.60
CA THR A 209 -20.34 -11.90 46.12
C THR A 209 -21.12 -11.83 47.45
N GLY A 210 -22.30 -12.35 47.48
CA GLY A 210 -22.92 -13.08 48.61
C GLY A 210 -23.75 -12.32 49.60
N GLY A 211 -25.04 -12.44 49.47
CA GLY A 211 -25.97 -12.76 50.60
C GLY A 211 -26.55 -11.65 51.40
N GLY A 212 -27.86 -11.41 51.29
CA GLY A 212 -28.70 -11.00 52.39
C GLY A 212 -29.62 -9.78 52.13
N SER A 213 -30.75 -10.08 51.59
CA SER A 213 -32.12 -9.53 51.79
C SER A 213 -32.27 -8.15 52.42
N SER A 214 -32.79 -7.17 51.74
CA SER A 214 -34.19 -6.75 51.78
C SER A 214 -34.44 -5.39 51.12
N GLY A 215 -35.37 -5.36 50.18
CA GLY A 215 -36.29 -4.27 49.97
C GLY A 215 -35.90 -3.12 49.07
N GLY A 216 -36.07 -3.26 47.76
CA GLY A 216 -36.14 -2.16 46.83
C GLY A 216 -36.12 -2.70 45.41
N GLY A 217 -37.28 -2.99 44.83
CA GLY A 217 -37.40 -3.63 43.54
C GLY A 217 -36.76 -2.83 42.41
N GLY A 218 -35.57 -3.28 41.99
CA GLY A 218 -35.04 -3.12 40.65
C GLY A 218 -35.30 -4.43 39.95
N THR A 219 -36.25 -4.48 39.03
CA THR A 219 -36.50 -5.62 38.17
C THR A 219 -35.25 -5.84 37.33
N THR A 220 -34.42 -6.85 37.67
CA THR A 220 -33.57 -7.50 36.69
C THR A 220 -34.51 -8.05 35.64
N THR A 221 -34.67 -7.35 34.54
CA THR A 221 -35.37 -7.90 33.38
C THR A 221 -34.69 -9.23 33.06
N PRO A 222 -35.39 -10.37 33.09
CA PRO A 222 -34.79 -11.64 32.70
C PRO A 222 -34.21 -11.47 31.28
N PRO A 223 -33.07 -12.15 30.94
CA PRO A 223 -32.56 -12.13 29.59
C PRO A 223 -33.68 -12.38 28.60
N VAL A 224 -33.78 -11.54 27.59
CA VAL A 224 -34.79 -11.71 26.54
C VAL A 224 -34.43 -12.93 25.71
N ALA A 225 -35.30 -13.94 25.68
CA ALA A 225 -35.14 -15.05 24.75
C ALA A 225 -35.40 -14.53 23.33
N ALA A 226 -34.39 -14.44 22.50
CA ALA A 226 -34.49 -13.94 21.13
C ALA A 226 -33.75 -14.85 20.16
N ALA A 227 -34.36 -15.15 19.02
CA ALA A 227 -33.68 -15.82 17.93
C ALA A 227 -32.62 -14.88 17.28
N ILE A 228 -31.62 -15.44 16.63
CA ILE A 228 -30.51 -14.66 16.03
C ILE A 228 -31.07 -13.64 15.03
N TYR A 229 -31.93 -14.04 14.12
CA TYR A 229 -32.58 -13.16 13.13
C TYR A 229 -33.39 -12.00 13.75
N THR A 230 -33.93 -12.19 14.98
CA THR A 230 -34.61 -11.12 15.72
C THR A 230 -33.59 -10.14 16.32
N ILE A 231 -32.42 -10.64 16.75
CA ILE A 231 -31.33 -9.81 17.25
C ILE A 231 -30.75 -8.99 16.13
N GLN A 232 -30.43 -9.60 14.99
CA GLN A 232 -29.90 -8.94 13.81
C GLN A 232 -30.90 -7.92 13.22
N GLY A 233 -32.13 -8.32 13.03
CA GLY A 233 -33.13 -7.49 12.34
C GLY A 233 -32.90 -7.44 10.85
N SER A 234 -33.51 -6.45 10.18
CA SER A 234 -33.37 -6.22 8.72
C SER A 234 -32.68 -4.90 8.37
N GLY A 235 -32.06 -4.26 9.34
CA GLY A 235 -31.31 -3.00 9.17
C GLY A 235 -29.88 -3.14 9.63
N ALA A 236 -29.10 -2.09 9.42
CA ALA A 236 -27.68 -2.06 9.80
C ALA A 236 -27.42 -2.00 11.31
N THR A 237 -28.44 -2.01 12.14
CA THR A 237 -28.33 -2.00 13.61
C THR A 237 -29.47 -2.77 14.24
N SER A 238 -29.18 -3.47 15.31
CA SER A 238 -30.16 -4.23 16.08
C SER A 238 -31.12 -3.31 16.88
N THR A 239 -32.40 -3.65 16.90
CA THR A 239 -33.36 -2.98 17.78
C THR A 239 -33.22 -3.38 19.25
N LEU A 240 -32.38 -4.39 19.55
CA LEU A 240 -32.15 -4.94 20.88
C LEU A 240 -30.82 -4.46 21.51
N VAL A 241 -30.15 -3.47 20.90
CA VAL A 241 -28.90 -2.90 21.44
C VAL A 241 -29.01 -2.56 22.94
N GLY A 242 -28.02 -2.99 23.71
CA GLY A 242 -27.95 -2.79 25.15
C GLY A 242 -28.81 -3.75 25.98
N GLN A 243 -29.60 -4.59 25.34
CA GLN A 243 -30.40 -5.61 26.07
C GLN A 243 -29.57 -6.88 26.30
N ILE A 244 -29.83 -7.54 27.42
CA ILE A 244 -29.30 -8.88 27.68
C ILE A 244 -30.21 -9.90 27.01
N VAL A 245 -29.64 -10.66 26.08
CA VAL A 245 -30.40 -11.69 25.36
C VAL A 245 -29.87 -13.09 25.67
N THR A 246 -30.73 -14.08 25.51
CA THR A 246 -30.36 -15.49 25.44
C THR A 246 -30.78 -16.04 24.09
N THR A 247 -29.83 -16.54 23.32
CA THR A 247 -30.05 -17.10 22.00
C THR A 247 -29.31 -18.44 21.83
N SER A 248 -29.64 -19.19 20.79
CA SER A 248 -29.00 -20.46 20.49
C SER A 248 -28.63 -20.54 19.01
N GLY A 249 -27.51 -21.17 18.71
CA GLY A 249 -27.10 -21.40 17.33
C GLY A 249 -25.99 -22.46 17.22
N VAL A 250 -25.81 -22.98 16.04
CA VAL A 250 -24.71 -23.91 15.71
C VAL A 250 -23.45 -23.10 15.50
N VAL A 251 -22.36 -23.46 16.18
CA VAL A 251 -21.04 -22.85 16.00
C VAL A 251 -20.55 -23.12 14.58
N THR A 252 -20.38 -22.08 13.79
CA THR A 252 -19.89 -22.14 12.41
C THR A 252 -18.39 -21.87 12.30
N LYS A 253 -17.86 -20.97 13.15
CA LYS A 253 -16.41 -20.68 13.19
C LYS A 253 -15.99 -20.19 14.58
N VAL A 254 -14.75 -20.54 14.96
CA VAL A 254 -14.14 -20.11 16.22
C VAL A 254 -12.91 -19.26 15.91
N LEU A 255 -12.82 -18.09 16.56
CA LEU A 255 -11.69 -17.19 16.54
C LEU A 255 -10.98 -17.18 17.90
N ASN A 256 -9.87 -16.44 18.03
CA ASN A 256 -9.09 -16.35 19.26
C ASN A 256 -9.78 -15.55 20.38
N ASN A 257 -10.74 -14.69 20.04
CA ASN A 257 -11.42 -13.76 20.95
C ASN A 257 -12.95 -13.83 20.86
N GLY A 258 -13.48 -14.83 20.14
CA GLY A 258 -14.92 -14.99 19.90
C GLY A 258 -15.25 -16.12 18.97
N PHE A 259 -16.50 -16.23 18.59
CA PHE A 259 -16.97 -17.27 17.67
C PHE A 259 -18.27 -16.86 16.99
N PHE A 260 -18.56 -17.46 15.86
CA PHE A 260 -19.82 -17.27 15.16
C PHE A 260 -20.77 -18.41 15.42
N ILE A 261 -22.04 -18.08 15.61
CA ILE A 261 -23.15 -19.02 15.70
C ILE A 261 -24.21 -18.67 14.67
N GLN A 262 -24.86 -19.70 14.12
CA GLN A 262 -25.96 -19.53 13.17
C GLN A 262 -27.17 -20.34 13.62
N ASP A 263 -28.37 -19.78 13.43
CA ASP A 263 -29.62 -20.50 13.69
C ASP A 263 -29.69 -21.75 12.82
N LEU A 264 -30.15 -22.86 13.40
CA LEU A 264 -30.19 -24.16 12.71
C LEU A 264 -31.20 -24.17 11.56
N THR A 265 -32.27 -23.42 11.68
CA THR A 265 -33.40 -23.41 10.74
C THR A 265 -33.62 -22.06 10.07
N GLY A 266 -33.23 -20.98 10.72
CA GLY A 266 -33.53 -19.62 10.30
C GLY A 266 -35.04 -19.28 10.32
N ASP A 267 -35.40 -18.05 9.92
CA ASP A 267 -36.80 -17.62 9.78
C ASP A 267 -37.30 -17.69 8.32
N GLY A 268 -36.42 -18.03 7.38
CA GLY A 268 -36.70 -18.05 5.94
C GLY A 268 -36.91 -16.68 5.32
N ASN A 269 -36.62 -15.60 6.02
CA ASN A 269 -36.66 -14.23 5.52
C ASN A 269 -35.31 -13.83 4.94
N PRO A 270 -35.16 -13.58 3.64
CA PRO A 270 -33.87 -13.23 3.05
C PRO A 270 -33.37 -11.83 3.42
N ALA A 271 -34.12 -11.03 4.17
CA ALA A 271 -33.73 -9.69 4.60
C ALA A 271 -33.09 -9.64 5.99
N THR A 272 -33.12 -10.77 6.73
CA THR A 272 -32.58 -10.90 8.09
C THR A 272 -31.41 -11.87 8.08
N SER A 273 -30.37 -11.61 8.88
CA SER A 273 -29.30 -12.57 9.07
C SER A 273 -29.68 -13.62 10.12
N ASP A 274 -29.37 -14.90 9.82
CA ASP A 274 -29.49 -16.02 10.74
C ASP A 274 -28.20 -16.27 11.54
N GLY A 275 -27.12 -15.49 11.33
CA GLY A 275 -25.81 -15.62 11.97
C GLY A 275 -25.51 -14.44 12.89
N ILE A 276 -24.63 -14.64 13.90
CA ILE A 276 -24.16 -13.57 14.77
C ILE A 276 -22.77 -13.91 15.34
N PHE A 277 -21.96 -12.87 15.54
CA PHE A 277 -20.70 -12.97 16.26
C PHE A 277 -20.93 -12.90 17.78
N VAL A 278 -20.18 -13.71 18.53
CA VAL A 278 -20.15 -13.73 19.99
C VAL A 278 -18.75 -13.36 20.46
N PHE A 279 -18.58 -12.17 20.98
CA PHE A 279 -17.32 -11.65 21.47
C PHE A 279 -17.05 -12.10 22.91
N THR A 280 -15.97 -12.84 23.14
CA THR A 280 -15.58 -13.35 24.48
C THR A 280 -14.37 -12.63 25.07
N SER A 281 -13.74 -11.72 24.31
CA SER A 281 -12.50 -11.01 24.67
C SER A 281 -11.27 -11.91 24.91
N THR A 282 -11.49 -13.18 25.17
CA THR A 282 -10.47 -14.23 25.40
C THR A 282 -10.84 -15.48 24.62
N THR A 283 -9.95 -16.48 24.63
CA THR A 283 -10.23 -17.78 24.02
C THR A 283 -11.59 -18.32 24.44
N PRO A 284 -12.48 -18.67 23.51
CA PRO A 284 -13.79 -19.21 23.80
C PRO A 284 -13.74 -20.48 24.66
N PRO A 285 -14.81 -20.75 25.45
CA PRO A 285 -14.89 -21.95 26.28
C PRO A 285 -14.77 -23.26 25.47
N ALA A 286 -14.30 -24.34 26.08
CA ALA A 286 -14.07 -25.64 25.44
C ALA A 286 -15.32 -26.26 24.77
N ALA A 287 -16.51 -25.86 25.17
CA ALA A 287 -17.78 -26.27 24.54
C ALA A 287 -17.98 -25.66 23.14
N VAL A 288 -17.27 -24.57 22.82
CA VAL A 288 -17.37 -23.85 21.55
C VAL A 288 -16.50 -24.54 20.52
N VAL A 289 -17.10 -25.47 19.81
CA VAL A 289 -16.49 -26.23 18.72
C VAL A 289 -17.43 -26.19 17.51
N ALA A 290 -16.89 -26.02 16.33
CA ALA A 290 -17.69 -26.03 15.10
C ALA A 290 -18.56 -27.28 15.01
N GLY A 291 -19.86 -27.10 14.70
CA GLY A 291 -20.84 -28.18 14.69
C GLY A 291 -21.51 -28.44 16.03
N ASN A 292 -21.14 -27.74 17.10
CA ASN A 292 -21.90 -27.79 18.36
C ASN A 292 -23.03 -26.76 18.34
N LEU A 293 -24.23 -27.20 18.79
CA LEU A 293 -25.33 -26.33 19.11
C LEU A 293 -25.14 -25.81 20.52
N ILE A 294 -25.05 -24.52 20.68
CA ILE A 294 -24.84 -23.87 21.98
C ILE A 294 -25.90 -22.80 22.26
N GLN A 295 -26.11 -22.52 23.54
CA GLN A 295 -26.88 -21.37 24.00
C GLN A 295 -25.93 -20.35 24.62
N VAL A 296 -26.15 -19.09 24.29
CA VAL A 296 -25.33 -17.95 24.75
C VAL A 296 -26.26 -16.94 25.43
N THR A 297 -25.79 -16.37 26.55
CA THR A 297 -26.40 -15.20 27.18
C THR A 297 -25.37 -14.08 27.25
N GLY A 298 -25.74 -12.90 26.74
CA GLY A 298 -24.88 -11.71 26.75
C GLY A 298 -25.62 -10.46 26.27
N SER A 299 -24.92 -9.33 26.19
CA SER A 299 -25.50 -8.05 25.77
C SER A 299 -25.38 -7.88 24.26
N VAL A 300 -26.44 -7.39 23.61
CA VAL A 300 -26.35 -6.99 22.18
C VAL A 300 -25.58 -5.68 22.09
N VAL A 301 -24.57 -5.67 21.24
CA VAL A 301 -23.65 -4.55 21.03
C VAL A 301 -23.53 -4.28 19.54
N GLU A 302 -23.48 -3.02 19.15
CA GLU A 302 -23.05 -2.59 17.82
C GLU A 302 -21.58 -2.22 17.87
N PHE A 303 -20.74 -3.09 17.34
CA PHE A 303 -19.31 -2.86 17.34
C PHE A 303 -18.88 -2.10 16.11
N SER A 304 -18.40 -0.87 16.29
CA SER A 304 -17.79 -0.07 15.23
C SER A 304 -16.27 -0.12 15.36
N SER A 305 -15.60 -0.75 14.40
CA SER A 305 -14.16 -0.72 14.30
C SER A 305 -13.73 0.56 13.59
N GLY A 306 -13.13 1.52 14.29
CA GLY A 306 -12.52 2.71 13.70
C GLY A 306 -13.10 4.05 14.14
N ALA A 307 -12.31 5.12 13.88
CA ALA A 307 -12.75 6.49 14.08
C ALA A 307 -13.55 6.93 12.84
N GLY A 308 -14.84 6.97 12.97
CA GLY A 308 -15.74 7.43 11.91
C GLY A 308 -17.11 6.82 12.13
N THR A 309 -18.12 7.49 11.67
CA THR A 309 -19.46 6.93 11.56
C THR A 309 -19.40 5.82 10.51
N ALA A 310 -19.00 4.60 10.91
CA ALA A 310 -19.23 3.43 10.07
C ALA A 310 -20.73 3.36 9.81
N ALA A 311 -21.13 3.41 8.57
CA ALA A 311 -22.54 3.33 8.19
C ALA A 311 -23.15 1.95 8.55
N THR A 312 -22.28 0.96 8.85
CA THR A 312 -22.65 -0.42 9.18
C THR A 312 -21.72 -0.93 10.30
N PRO A 313 -22.13 -0.88 11.56
CA PRO A 313 -21.44 -1.57 12.66
C PRO A 313 -21.70 -3.07 12.57
N LEU A 314 -20.85 -3.89 13.20
CA LEU A 314 -21.07 -5.32 13.38
C LEU A 314 -22.02 -5.54 14.58
N THR A 315 -23.17 -6.17 14.36
CA THR A 315 -24.04 -6.61 15.46
C THR A 315 -23.44 -7.84 16.13
N GLU A 316 -23.11 -7.75 17.40
CA GLU A 316 -22.50 -8.84 18.16
C GLU A 316 -23.12 -9.05 19.55
N ILE A 317 -22.88 -10.22 20.12
CA ILE A 317 -23.19 -10.48 21.54
C ILE A 317 -21.90 -10.32 22.33
N GLY A 318 -21.79 -9.24 23.09
CA GLY A 318 -20.68 -8.99 24.02
C GLY A 318 -21.04 -9.27 25.47
N SER A 319 -20.09 -9.01 26.38
CA SER A 319 -20.32 -9.20 27.84
C SER A 319 -20.99 -10.56 28.17
N VAL A 320 -20.43 -11.62 27.56
CA VAL A 320 -21.01 -12.98 27.65
C VAL A 320 -20.98 -13.47 29.08
N THR A 321 -22.16 -13.84 29.62
CA THR A 321 -22.33 -14.31 31.00
C THR A 321 -22.54 -15.82 31.10
N ALA A 322 -23.02 -16.46 30.07
CA ALA A 322 -23.17 -17.91 30.00
C ALA A 322 -23.02 -18.46 28.59
N VAL A 323 -22.35 -19.62 28.49
CA VAL A 323 -22.28 -20.47 27.28
C VAL A 323 -22.59 -21.90 27.71
N SER A 324 -23.60 -22.52 27.11
CA SER A 324 -24.04 -23.86 27.42
C SER A 324 -24.13 -24.74 26.17
N LEU A 325 -23.60 -25.96 26.24
CA LEU A 325 -23.72 -26.97 25.16
C LEU A 325 -25.12 -27.55 25.18
N LEU A 326 -25.85 -27.50 24.07
CA LEU A 326 -27.15 -28.13 23.87
C LEU A 326 -27.05 -29.43 23.10
N GLY A 327 -26.07 -29.60 22.23
CA GLY A 327 -25.87 -30.80 21.44
C GLY A 327 -24.65 -30.68 20.51
N SER A 328 -24.30 -31.75 19.82
CA SER A 328 -23.14 -31.82 18.94
C SER A 328 -23.49 -32.53 17.63
N GLY A 329 -22.64 -32.34 16.59
CA GLY A 329 -22.76 -33.01 15.31
C GLY A 329 -23.77 -32.35 14.36
N TYR A 330 -24.08 -31.09 14.56
CA TYR A 330 -24.91 -30.31 13.65
C TYR A 330 -24.09 -29.72 12.51
N SER A 331 -24.75 -29.47 11.39
CA SER A 331 -24.15 -28.79 10.24
C SER A 331 -25.07 -27.71 9.69
N ILE A 332 -24.52 -26.61 9.28
CA ILE A 332 -25.22 -25.54 8.56
C ILE A 332 -24.87 -25.67 7.07
N THR A 333 -25.89 -25.63 6.22
CA THR A 333 -25.68 -25.54 4.76
C THR A 333 -25.28 -24.10 4.44
N PRO A 334 -24.12 -23.86 3.80
CA PRO A 334 -23.71 -22.51 3.45
C PRO A 334 -24.72 -21.81 2.53
N THR A 335 -25.10 -20.59 2.87
CA THR A 335 -25.99 -19.77 2.03
C THR A 335 -25.25 -19.29 0.79
N LEU A 336 -25.83 -19.42 -0.39
CA LEU A 336 -25.21 -19.01 -1.64
C LEU A 336 -25.24 -17.48 -1.79
N VAL A 337 -24.08 -16.88 -1.99
CA VAL A 337 -23.93 -15.45 -2.29
C VAL A 337 -23.33 -15.30 -3.68
N THR A 338 -24.01 -14.57 -4.55
CA THR A 338 -23.57 -14.29 -5.92
C THR A 338 -23.10 -12.83 -6.02
N LEU A 339 -21.92 -12.62 -6.56
CA LEU A 339 -21.35 -11.30 -6.86
C LEU A 339 -21.34 -11.06 -8.39
N PRO A 340 -21.55 -9.80 -8.85
CA PRO A 340 -21.90 -8.60 -8.09
C PRO A 340 -23.27 -8.69 -7.43
N LEU A 341 -23.41 -8.05 -6.29
CA LEU A 341 -24.74 -7.86 -5.67
C LEU A 341 -25.66 -7.08 -6.60
N ALA A 342 -26.96 -7.28 -6.48
CA ALA A 342 -27.92 -6.42 -7.18
C ALA A 342 -27.80 -4.96 -6.72
N VAL A 343 -28.20 -4.02 -7.58
CA VAL A 343 -28.24 -2.60 -7.23
C VAL A 343 -29.16 -2.38 -6.02
N GLY A 344 -28.63 -1.71 -4.99
CA GLY A 344 -29.36 -1.46 -3.75
C GLY A 344 -29.37 -2.63 -2.76
N ASP A 345 -28.71 -3.76 -3.05
CA ASP A 345 -28.51 -4.88 -2.13
C ASP A 345 -27.22 -4.70 -1.31
N SER A 346 -27.14 -5.38 -0.17
CA SER A 346 -26.02 -5.34 0.75
C SER A 346 -25.66 -6.73 1.26
N LEU A 347 -24.41 -6.93 1.66
CA LEU A 347 -23.97 -8.14 2.37
C LEU A 347 -24.44 -8.19 3.82
N GLU A 348 -25.00 -7.11 4.36
CA GLU A 348 -25.54 -6.98 5.72
C GLU A 348 -26.42 -8.17 6.11
N ARG A 349 -27.36 -8.55 5.25
CA ARG A 349 -28.28 -9.66 5.45
C ARG A 349 -27.64 -11.05 5.58
N PHE A 350 -26.32 -11.12 5.41
CA PHE A 350 -25.52 -12.33 5.59
C PHE A 350 -24.51 -12.21 6.72
N GLU A 351 -24.51 -11.11 7.45
CA GLU A 351 -23.55 -10.86 8.53
C GLU A 351 -23.61 -11.98 9.58
N GLY A 352 -22.46 -12.54 9.95
CA GLY A 352 -22.36 -13.68 10.87
C GLY A 352 -22.73 -15.03 10.29
N MET A 353 -23.26 -15.12 9.06
CA MET A 353 -23.70 -16.37 8.44
C MET A 353 -22.55 -17.11 7.74
N LEU A 354 -22.67 -18.45 7.74
CA LEU A 354 -21.85 -19.31 6.89
C LEU A 354 -22.35 -19.20 5.45
N VAL A 355 -21.50 -18.70 4.56
CA VAL A 355 -21.84 -18.47 3.16
C VAL A 355 -20.90 -19.24 2.22
N ARG A 356 -21.37 -19.47 1.01
CA ARG A 356 -20.54 -19.88 -0.12
C ARG A 356 -20.63 -18.82 -1.21
N ILE A 357 -19.47 -18.28 -1.60
CA ILE A 357 -19.41 -17.31 -2.69
C ILE A 357 -19.41 -18.06 -4.02
N ASP A 358 -20.35 -17.70 -4.90
CA ASP A 358 -20.53 -18.35 -6.20
C ASP A 358 -19.47 -17.89 -7.21
N GLY A 359 -19.05 -18.82 -8.06
CA GLY A 359 -18.16 -18.55 -9.19
C GLY A 359 -16.69 -18.39 -8.82
N THR A 360 -15.96 -17.82 -9.76
CA THR A 360 -14.52 -17.53 -9.64
C THR A 360 -14.31 -16.07 -9.31
N LEU A 361 -13.51 -15.83 -8.28
CA LEU A 361 -13.11 -14.50 -7.85
C LEU A 361 -11.65 -14.25 -8.21
N THR A 362 -11.33 -13.01 -8.56
CA THR A 362 -9.98 -12.56 -8.88
C THR A 362 -9.41 -11.81 -7.70
N VAL A 363 -8.13 -12.02 -7.37
CA VAL A 363 -7.38 -11.22 -6.41
C VAL A 363 -7.22 -9.82 -7.00
N GLN A 364 -7.85 -8.83 -6.36
CA GLN A 364 -7.80 -7.44 -6.78
C GLN A 364 -6.60 -6.71 -6.17
N GLN A 365 -6.30 -7.01 -4.91
CA GLN A 365 -5.18 -6.42 -4.17
C GLN A 365 -4.66 -7.40 -3.12
N ASN A 366 -3.32 -7.43 -2.95
CA ASN A 366 -2.61 -8.25 -1.97
C ASN A 366 -1.71 -7.41 -1.03
N TYR A 367 -1.87 -6.10 -1.03
CA TYR A 367 -1.07 -5.17 -0.22
C TYR A 367 -1.08 -5.52 1.27
N PHE A 368 -2.24 -5.91 1.80
CA PHE A 368 -2.42 -6.22 3.21
C PHE A 368 -2.14 -7.68 3.58
N GLN A 369 -1.83 -8.54 2.61
CA GLN A 369 -1.63 -9.97 2.83
C GLN A 369 -0.47 -10.28 3.78
N ALA A 370 0.70 -9.70 3.54
CA ALA A 370 1.91 -10.00 4.32
C ALA A 370 1.75 -9.60 5.79
N ARG A 371 1.15 -8.43 6.03
CA ARG A 371 1.02 -7.88 7.38
C ARG A 371 -0.20 -8.36 8.13
N TYR A 372 -1.36 -8.43 7.46
CA TYR A 372 -2.66 -8.64 8.10
C TYR A 372 -3.39 -9.91 7.63
N GLY A 373 -2.81 -10.68 6.73
CA GLY A 373 -3.45 -11.87 6.19
C GLY A 373 -4.66 -11.59 5.29
N GLN A 374 -4.77 -10.39 4.72
CA GLN A 374 -5.97 -9.95 3.99
C GLN A 374 -5.72 -9.79 2.50
N LEU A 375 -6.65 -10.30 1.69
CA LEU A 375 -6.71 -10.11 0.24
C LEU A 375 -8.02 -9.45 -0.15
N THR A 376 -7.98 -8.43 -1.00
CA THR A 376 -9.20 -7.96 -1.68
C THR A 376 -9.46 -8.86 -2.87
N ILE A 377 -10.64 -9.47 -2.93
CA ILE A 377 -11.08 -10.37 -4.00
C ILE A 377 -12.37 -9.84 -4.63
N GLY A 378 -12.62 -10.16 -5.89
CA GLY A 378 -13.80 -9.65 -6.58
C GLY A 378 -14.22 -10.51 -7.77
N ALA A 379 -15.52 -10.48 -8.10
CA ALA A 379 -16.08 -11.09 -9.30
C ALA A 379 -15.92 -10.21 -10.53
N GLY A 380 -16.01 -10.80 -11.72
CA GLY A 380 -15.99 -10.06 -12.98
C GLY A 380 -14.61 -9.83 -13.58
N GLY A 381 -13.56 -10.50 -13.05
CA GLY A 381 -12.19 -10.35 -13.51
C GLY A 381 -11.43 -9.27 -12.77
N ARG A 382 -10.36 -8.73 -13.37
CA ARG A 382 -9.55 -7.66 -12.81
C ARG A 382 -10.34 -6.35 -12.76
N HIS A 383 -10.45 -5.73 -11.60
CA HIS A 383 -11.05 -4.41 -11.47
C HIS A 383 -10.05 -3.33 -11.88
N GLU A 384 -10.50 -2.37 -12.65
CA GLU A 384 -9.69 -1.25 -13.09
C GLU A 384 -10.28 0.07 -12.58
N THR A 385 -9.40 1.03 -12.30
CA THR A 385 -9.80 2.35 -11.81
C THR A 385 -10.77 3.02 -12.78
N PRO A 386 -11.95 3.47 -12.35
CA PRO A 386 -12.95 4.05 -13.24
C PRO A 386 -12.43 5.22 -14.09
N THR A 387 -11.54 6.06 -13.51
CA THR A 387 -10.93 7.19 -14.23
C THR A 387 -9.77 6.76 -15.15
N ASN A 388 -9.42 5.48 -15.17
CA ASN A 388 -8.57 4.91 -16.22
C ASN A 388 -9.34 4.69 -17.54
N HIS A 389 -10.66 4.45 -17.45
CA HIS A 389 -11.56 4.19 -18.59
C HIS A 389 -12.34 5.41 -19.03
N TYR A 390 -12.88 6.15 -18.07
CA TYR A 390 -13.89 7.20 -18.31
C TYR A 390 -13.47 8.52 -17.68
N ARG A 391 -13.94 9.62 -18.28
CA ARG A 391 -13.72 10.96 -17.73
C ARG A 391 -14.29 11.05 -16.30
N PRO A 392 -13.57 11.70 -15.37
CA PRO A 392 -14.03 11.93 -14.00
C PRO A 392 -15.44 12.54 -13.95
N GLY A 393 -16.25 12.10 -12.99
CA GLY A 393 -17.61 12.60 -12.77
C GLY A 393 -18.64 12.19 -13.81
N THR A 394 -18.29 11.40 -14.84
CA THR A 394 -19.26 10.89 -15.82
C THR A 394 -20.06 9.72 -15.24
N GLN A 395 -21.28 9.52 -15.76
CA GLN A 395 -22.14 8.42 -15.30
C GLN A 395 -21.47 7.05 -15.52
N GLN A 396 -20.71 6.88 -16.59
CA GLN A 396 -19.99 5.63 -16.86
C GLN A 396 -18.93 5.34 -15.79
N ALA A 397 -18.21 6.36 -15.32
CA ALA A 397 -17.24 6.22 -14.22
C ALA A 397 -17.94 5.84 -12.91
N ILE A 398 -19.07 6.48 -12.62
CA ILE A 398 -19.89 6.21 -11.42
C ILE A 398 -20.47 4.78 -11.48
N ASP A 399 -21.03 4.37 -12.61
CA ASP A 399 -21.62 3.04 -12.80
C ASP A 399 -20.55 1.94 -12.66
N LEU A 400 -19.33 2.16 -13.18
CA LEU A 400 -18.22 1.22 -13.02
C LEU A 400 -17.76 1.12 -11.57
N ALA A 401 -17.65 2.24 -10.87
CA ALA A 401 -17.29 2.28 -9.45
C ALA A 401 -18.33 1.52 -8.60
N ASP A 402 -19.62 1.74 -8.84
CA ASP A 402 -20.72 1.03 -8.17
C ASP A 402 -20.68 -0.48 -8.45
N LEU A 403 -20.51 -0.88 -9.71
CA LEU A 403 -20.40 -2.29 -10.09
C LEU A 403 -19.25 -2.98 -9.37
N GLN A 404 -18.07 -2.34 -9.31
CA GLN A 404 -16.90 -2.89 -8.64
C GLN A 404 -17.08 -2.95 -7.13
N ALA A 405 -17.69 -1.93 -6.52
CA ALA A 405 -18.01 -1.95 -5.09
C ALA A 405 -18.94 -3.12 -4.72
N ARG A 406 -19.94 -3.42 -5.53
CA ARG A 406 -20.86 -4.56 -5.35
C ARG A 406 -20.25 -5.91 -5.71
N SER A 407 -19.08 -5.93 -6.33
CA SER A 407 -18.40 -7.15 -6.81
C SER A 407 -17.33 -7.64 -5.86
N ARG A 408 -16.91 -6.87 -4.87
CA ARG A 408 -15.71 -7.15 -4.04
C ARG A 408 -16.03 -7.44 -2.59
N LEU A 409 -15.13 -8.19 -1.95
CA LEU A 409 -15.07 -8.38 -0.49
C LEU A 409 -13.63 -8.64 -0.07
N LEU A 410 -13.36 -8.59 1.24
CA LEU A 410 -12.07 -9.04 1.79
C LEU A 410 -12.10 -10.54 2.07
N LEU A 411 -11.02 -11.22 1.81
CA LEU A 411 -10.71 -12.55 2.35
C LEU A 411 -9.73 -12.35 3.51
N ASP A 412 -10.07 -12.79 4.71
CA ASP A 412 -9.33 -12.56 5.94
C ASP A 412 -8.84 -13.90 6.52
N ASP A 413 -7.63 -13.98 7.06
CA ASP A 413 -7.04 -15.22 7.57
C ASP A 413 -7.60 -15.66 8.94
N SER A 414 -8.55 -14.96 9.47
CA SER A 414 -9.18 -15.21 10.77
C SER A 414 -8.24 -14.99 11.98
N SER A 415 -7.18 -14.21 11.78
CA SER A 415 -6.20 -13.93 12.82
C SER A 415 -6.11 -12.43 13.11
N SER A 416 -6.01 -12.06 14.36
CA SER A 416 -5.68 -10.68 14.78
C SER A 416 -4.17 -10.43 14.87
N LEU A 417 -3.34 -11.46 14.63
CA LEU A 417 -1.89 -11.34 14.67
C LEU A 417 -1.36 -10.75 13.37
N GLN A 418 -0.36 -9.90 13.48
CA GLN A 418 0.31 -9.31 12.34
C GLN A 418 1.57 -10.10 11.97
N ASN A 419 1.95 -10.01 10.69
CA ASN A 419 3.19 -10.56 10.16
C ASN A 419 3.33 -12.07 10.39
N LEU A 420 2.28 -12.82 10.15
CA LEU A 420 2.30 -14.28 10.34
C LEU A 420 3.34 -14.93 9.44
N ASN A 421 4.02 -15.94 10.00
CA ASN A 421 4.94 -16.80 9.25
C ASN A 421 4.54 -18.27 9.45
N PRO A 422 4.22 -19.02 8.38
CA PRO A 422 4.25 -18.58 6.98
C PRO A 422 3.19 -17.50 6.68
N THR A 423 3.47 -16.69 5.65
CA THR A 423 2.51 -15.70 5.15
C THR A 423 1.18 -16.38 4.81
N PRO A 424 0.03 -15.86 5.27
CA PRO A 424 -1.27 -16.44 4.97
C PRO A 424 -1.50 -16.60 3.46
N TYR A 425 -2.14 -17.71 3.09
CA TYR A 425 -2.43 -18.09 1.69
C TYR A 425 -1.19 -18.37 0.82
N ALA A 426 0.00 -18.48 1.42
CA ALA A 426 1.19 -18.90 0.68
C ALA A 426 1.02 -20.32 0.12
N TYR A 427 1.52 -20.54 -1.09
CA TYR A 427 1.59 -21.85 -1.76
C TYR A 427 3.04 -22.17 -2.16
N ALA A 428 3.31 -23.37 -2.66
CA ALA A 428 4.68 -23.87 -2.88
C ALA A 428 5.57 -22.92 -3.73
N ASN A 429 4.98 -22.10 -4.60
CA ASN A 429 5.71 -21.23 -5.52
C ASN A 429 5.55 -19.73 -5.18
N GLY A 430 5.13 -19.38 -3.96
CA GLY A 430 5.00 -18.00 -3.53
C GLY A 430 3.66 -17.67 -2.87
N VAL A 431 3.20 -16.45 -3.06
CA VAL A 431 1.95 -15.92 -2.52
C VAL A 431 1.02 -15.48 -3.66
N PRO A 432 -0.30 -15.43 -3.43
CA PRO A 432 -1.24 -14.94 -4.45
C PRO A 432 -0.87 -13.58 -4.98
N ARG A 433 -0.84 -13.48 -6.28
CA ARG A 433 -0.59 -12.27 -7.04
C ARG A 433 -1.91 -11.58 -7.39
N ALA A 434 -1.95 -10.27 -7.46
CA ALA A 434 -3.13 -9.61 -7.98
C ALA A 434 -3.37 -10.09 -9.45
N GLY A 435 -4.61 -10.45 -9.75
CA GLY A 435 -4.97 -11.14 -11.00
C GLY A 435 -5.05 -12.67 -10.92
N ASP A 436 -4.50 -13.31 -9.88
CA ASP A 436 -4.74 -14.73 -9.61
C ASP A 436 -6.19 -14.98 -9.18
N VAL A 437 -6.65 -16.23 -9.25
CA VAL A 437 -8.05 -16.53 -9.01
C VAL A 437 -8.24 -17.56 -7.91
N VAL A 438 -9.42 -17.49 -7.29
CA VAL A 438 -9.88 -18.46 -6.29
C VAL A 438 -11.36 -18.76 -6.53
N SER A 439 -11.79 -20.00 -6.26
CA SER A 439 -13.17 -20.44 -6.44
C SER A 439 -13.64 -21.28 -5.26
N ASN A 440 -14.94 -21.46 -5.15
CA ASN A 440 -15.57 -22.30 -4.12
C ASN A 440 -15.25 -21.88 -2.69
N LEU A 441 -15.16 -20.58 -2.44
CA LEU A 441 -14.92 -20.05 -1.11
C LEU A 441 -16.12 -20.28 -0.21
N VAL A 442 -15.88 -20.95 0.92
CA VAL A 442 -16.83 -21.10 2.01
C VAL A 442 -16.24 -20.47 3.26
N GLY A 443 -17.04 -19.68 3.97
CA GLY A 443 -16.59 -19.02 5.18
C GLY A 443 -17.73 -18.27 5.85
N VAL A 444 -17.44 -17.69 7.00
CA VAL A 444 -18.39 -16.82 7.71
C VAL A 444 -18.16 -15.38 7.28
N LEU A 445 -19.24 -14.68 6.97
CA LEU A 445 -19.17 -13.28 6.60
C LEU A 445 -19.23 -12.40 7.85
N ASP A 446 -18.30 -11.48 8.00
CA ASP A 446 -18.34 -10.45 9.05
C ASP A 446 -18.06 -9.07 8.46
N TYR A 447 -18.12 -8.04 9.30
CA TYR A 447 -17.77 -6.67 8.94
C TYR A 447 -16.63 -6.17 9.81
N GLY A 448 -15.62 -5.53 9.20
CA GLY A 448 -14.49 -5.01 9.96
C GLY A 448 -13.59 -4.11 9.13
N LEU A 449 -12.56 -3.57 9.77
CA LEU A 449 -11.57 -2.75 9.07
C LEU A 449 -10.80 -3.57 8.04
N ALA A 450 -10.54 -2.94 6.89
CA ALA A 450 -9.62 -3.46 5.89
C ALA A 450 -8.16 -3.44 6.36
N THR A 451 -7.87 -2.73 7.45
CA THR A 451 -6.54 -2.63 8.08
C THR A 451 -6.69 -2.52 9.59
N SER A 452 -5.60 -2.69 10.34
CA SER A 452 -5.58 -2.45 11.79
C SER A 452 -5.54 -0.96 12.17
N THR A 453 -5.56 -0.05 11.19
CA THR A 453 -5.56 1.40 11.46
C THR A 453 -6.98 1.88 11.69
N THR A 454 -7.16 2.72 12.71
CA THR A 454 -8.46 3.27 13.14
C THR A 454 -9.08 4.27 12.16
N SER A 455 -8.48 4.47 10.98
CA SER A 455 -8.86 5.50 10.02
C SER A 455 -9.37 4.98 8.68
N GLY A 456 -9.52 3.66 8.50
CA GLY A 456 -10.04 3.06 7.26
C GLY A 456 -11.56 2.85 7.28
N ALA A 457 -12.19 2.80 6.11
CA ALA A 457 -13.56 2.31 5.97
C ALA A 457 -13.59 0.81 6.28
N GLY A 458 -14.67 0.36 6.98
CA GLY A 458 -14.94 -1.06 7.15
C GLY A 458 -15.38 -1.70 5.82
N LEU A 459 -15.10 -2.97 5.68
CA LEU A 459 -15.55 -3.79 4.56
C LEU A 459 -16.10 -5.12 5.07
N TYR A 460 -16.99 -5.73 4.28
CA TYR A 460 -17.37 -7.12 4.54
C TYR A 460 -16.19 -8.04 4.27
N ARG A 461 -15.95 -8.97 5.21
CA ARG A 461 -14.85 -9.93 5.19
C ARG A 461 -15.39 -11.35 5.19
N LEU A 462 -14.78 -12.21 4.40
CA LEU A 462 -15.02 -13.65 4.48
C LEU A 462 -13.93 -14.27 5.36
N GLN A 463 -14.33 -14.89 6.45
CA GLN A 463 -13.52 -15.69 7.36
C GLN A 463 -13.57 -17.16 6.87
N PRO A 464 -12.61 -17.66 6.08
CA PRO A 464 -12.76 -18.97 5.43
C PRO A 464 -12.78 -20.11 6.44
N THR A 465 -13.63 -21.12 6.20
CA THR A 465 -13.69 -22.33 7.01
C THR A 465 -12.71 -23.38 6.55
N ASP A 466 -12.38 -23.37 5.25
CA ASP A 466 -11.38 -24.22 4.62
C ASP A 466 -10.24 -23.37 4.06
N THR A 467 -9.07 -23.96 3.86
CA THR A 467 -7.95 -23.27 3.24
C THR A 467 -8.28 -22.92 1.78
N PRO A 468 -8.30 -21.63 1.42
CA PRO A 468 -8.57 -21.21 0.06
C PRO A 468 -7.54 -21.75 -0.94
N ALA A 469 -8.00 -22.30 -2.06
CA ALA A 469 -7.15 -22.82 -3.12
C ALA A 469 -7.04 -21.82 -4.26
N PHE A 470 -5.91 -21.12 -4.36
CA PHE A 470 -5.63 -20.17 -5.43
C PHE A 470 -5.06 -20.87 -6.65
N ALA A 471 -5.45 -20.37 -7.84
CA ALA A 471 -4.87 -20.77 -9.12
C ALA A 471 -4.18 -19.57 -9.78
N ILE A 472 -3.00 -19.82 -10.37
CA ILE A 472 -2.22 -18.81 -11.09
C ILE A 472 -2.95 -18.47 -12.39
N ALA A 473 -3.52 -17.28 -12.48
CA ALA A 473 -4.13 -16.73 -13.69
C ALA A 473 -3.34 -15.54 -14.24
N ASN A 474 -2.48 -14.94 -13.43
CA ASN A 474 -1.57 -13.86 -13.80
C ASN A 474 -0.10 -14.28 -13.59
N PRO A 475 0.49 -15.08 -14.50
CA PRO A 475 1.84 -15.59 -14.34
C PRO A 475 2.89 -14.48 -14.46
N ARG A 476 3.95 -14.57 -13.63
CA ARG A 476 5.08 -13.66 -13.67
C ARG A 476 5.83 -13.72 -15.00
N GLN A 477 6.13 -12.57 -15.55
CA GLN A 477 6.98 -12.42 -16.74
C GLN A 477 8.40 -12.01 -16.28
N VAL A 478 9.35 -12.94 -16.36
CA VAL A 478 10.74 -12.69 -15.93
C VAL A 478 11.46 -11.69 -16.85
N LEU A 479 11.07 -11.62 -18.11
CA LEU A 479 11.57 -10.67 -19.09
C LEU A 479 10.46 -9.70 -19.50
N PRO A 480 10.80 -8.43 -19.76
CA PRO A 480 9.81 -7.46 -20.19
C PRO A 480 9.24 -7.81 -21.56
N PRO A 481 7.96 -7.46 -21.82
CA PRO A 481 7.40 -7.51 -23.16
C PRO A 481 8.21 -6.68 -24.14
N SER A 482 8.21 -7.07 -25.41
CA SER A 482 8.94 -6.31 -26.43
C SER A 482 8.15 -5.08 -26.84
N ALA A 483 8.77 -3.90 -26.75
CA ALA A 483 8.24 -2.65 -27.30
C ALA A 483 8.67 -2.42 -28.78
N GLY A 484 9.48 -3.30 -29.36
CA GLY A 484 9.98 -3.14 -30.73
C GLY A 484 11.03 -2.03 -30.89
N GLY A 485 11.28 -1.63 -32.15
CA GLY A 485 12.18 -0.53 -32.49
C GLY A 485 13.68 -0.83 -32.35
N ASN A 486 14.50 0.12 -32.75
CA ASN A 486 15.96 0.05 -32.64
C ASN A 486 16.56 0.90 -31.51
N VAL A 487 15.76 1.78 -30.90
CA VAL A 487 16.08 2.50 -29.66
C VAL A 487 15.01 2.17 -28.62
N LYS A 488 15.45 1.72 -27.45
CA LYS A 488 14.59 1.30 -26.35
C LYS A 488 14.71 2.28 -25.20
N LEU A 489 13.61 2.86 -24.80
CA LEU A 489 13.51 3.78 -23.68
C LEU A 489 12.65 3.17 -22.59
N ALA A 490 12.87 3.58 -21.34
CA ALA A 490 12.06 3.13 -20.22
C ALA A 490 11.85 4.23 -19.18
N SER A 491 10.91 3.98 -18.29
CA SER A 491 10.63 4.80 -17.11
C SER A 491 10.32 3.88 -15.94
N MET A 492 10.88 4.18 -14.76
CA MET A 492 10.69 3.40 -13.53
C MET A 492 10.66 4.31 -12.31
N ASN A 493 9.56 4.28 -11.56
CA ASN A 493 9.55 4.74 -10.17
C ASN A 493 10.33 3.71 -9.33
N VAL A 494 11.28 4.14 -8.50
CA VAL A 494 12.17 3.26 -7.74
C VAL A 494 11.86 3.24 -6.24
N LEU A 495 10.67 3.69 -5.85
CA LEU A 495 10.13 3.63 -4.48
C LEU A 495 11.12 4.20 -3.45
N ASN A 496 11.32 5.52 -3.47
CA ASN A 496 12.20 6.23 -2.53
C ASN A 496 13.59 5.59 -2.39
N PHE A 497 14.36 5.59 -3.47
CA PHE A 497 15.75 5.10 -3.46
C PHE A 497 16.69 6.13 -2.82
N PHE A 498 17.00 5.92 -1.55
CA PHE A 498 17.81 6.80 -0.72
C PHE A 498 19.14 6.13 -0.34
N THR A 499 20.23 6.90 -0.39
CA THR A 499 21.56 6.51 0.13
C THR A 499 21.83 7.05 1.53
N THR A 500 20.88 7.83 2.08
CA THR A 500 20.87 8.30 3.48
C THR A 500 19.62 7.74 4.14
N PHE A 501 19.78 7.04 5.27
CA PHE A 501 18.72 6.29 5.92
C PHE A 501 18.00 7.10 6.99
N THR A 502 16.86 6.59 7.45
CA THR A 502 15.99 7.26 8.43
C THR A 502 16.64 7.44 9.81
N ASP A 503 17.69 6.66 10.12
CA ASP A 503 18.51 6.80 11.34
C ASP A 503 19.67 7.79 11.20
N GLY A 504 19.84 8.41 10.03
CA GLY A 504 20.94 9.35 9.75
C GLY A 504 22.26 8.68 9.39
N THR A 505 22.27 7.37 9.16
CA THR A 505 23.41 6.69 8.54
C THR A 505 23.31 6.71 7.02
N THR A 506 24.39 6.35 6.31
CA THR A 506 24.42 6.34 4.85
C THR A 506 24.94 5.03 4.30
N ALA A 507 24.66 4.76 3.04
CA ALA A 507 25.20 3.61 2.30
C ALA A 507 26.74 3.56 2.26
N SER A 508 27.43 4.67 2.49
CA SER A 508 28.88 4.77 2.60
C SER A 508 29.42 4.72 4.04
N GLY A 509 28.55 4.55 5.04
CA GLY A 509 28.91 4.41 6.45
C GLY A 509 29.09 5.73 7.21
N LEU A 510 28.69 6.87 6.65
CA LEU A 510 28.64 8.13 7.40
C LEU A 510 27.47 8.13 8.39
N THR A 511 27.59 8.90 9.47
CA THR A 511 26.57 9.06 10.53
C THR A 511 26.20 10.51 10.71
N GLY A 512 25.03 10.77 11.33
CA GLY A 512 24.57 12.13 11.61
C GLY A 512 24.18 12.90 10.33
N GLN A 513 23.83 12.20 9.27
CA GLN A 513 23.39 12.80 8.00
C GLN A 513 21.86 12.95 7.98
N GLY A 514 21.38 13.72 7.03
CA GLY A 514 19.95 13.95 6.82
C GLY A 514 19.61 14.20 5.38
N CYS A 515 18.31 14.18 5.08
CA CYS A 515 17.76 14.52 3.78
C CYS A 515 17.15 15.92 3.82
N THR A 516 17.28 16.65 2.73
CA THR A 516 16.74 18.01 2.63
C THR A 516 15.31 17.97 2.10
N LEU A 517 14.40 18.64 2.80
CA LEU A 517 13.02 18.86 2.37
C LEU A 517 12.70 20.35 2.62
N GLY A 518 12.42 21.08 1.56
CA GLY A 518 12.32 22.53 1.62
C GLY A 518 13.61 23.16 2.16
N SER A 519 13.50 23.92 3.24
CA SER A 519 14.63 24.58 3.91
C SER A 519 15.26 23.77 5.04
N THR A 520 14.76 22.55 5.33
CA THR A 520 15.21 21.75 6.49
C THR A 520 15.97 20.50 6.04
N THR A 521 17.04 20.18 6.79
CA THR A 521 17.79 18.92 6.60
C THR A 521 17.72 18.13 7.90
N SER A 522 17.15 16.93 7.83
CA SER A 522 16.96 16.04 8.98
C SER A 522 16.96 14.59 8.53
N ALA A 523 17.35 13.67 9.41
CA ALA A 523 17.17 12.24 9.18
C ALA A 523 15.68 11.87 9.01
N SER A 524 14.77 12.55 9.71
CA SER A 524 13.32 12.36 9.59
C SER A 524 12.74 12.75 8.22
N ASN A 525 13.48 13.47 7.38
CA ASN A 525 13.09 13.76 6.00
C ASN A 525 13.51 12.65 5.02
N CYS A 526 14.37 11.72 5.46
CA CYS A 526 14.78 10.58 4.67
C CYS A 526 13.63 9.57 4.56
N ARG A 527 13.63 8.80 3.47
CA ARG A 527 12.59 7.82 3.12
C ARG A 527 13.25 6.56 2.59
N GLY A 528 12.46 5.54 2.30
CA GLY A 528 12.95 4.29 1.74
C GLY A 528 13.58 3.39 2.80
N ALA A 529 14.67 2.74 2.46
CA ALA A 529 15.38 1.82 3.35
C ALA A 529 15.83 2.54 4.64
N ASP A 530 15.62 1.92 5.78
CA ASP A 530 16.01 2.46 7.09
C ASP A 530 17.38 1.96 7.55
N SER A 531 17.94 0.99 6.85
CA SER A 531 19.22 0.36 7.16
C SER A 531 20.02 0.00 5.91
N LEU A 532 21.32 -0.21 6.09
CA LEU A 532 22.18 -0.70 4.99
C LEU A 532 21.70 -2.06 4.46
N THR A 533 21.17 -2.91 5.31
CA THR A 533 20.66 -4.24 4.92
C THR A 533 19.49 -4.10 3.95
N GLU A 534 18.51 -3.27 4.28
CA GLU A 534 17.37 -2.99 3.41
C GLU A 534 17.76 -2.27 2.13
N PHE A 535 18.65 -1.30 2.22
CA PHE A 535 19.19 -0.61 1.05
C PHE A 535 19.83 -1.57 0.04
N VAL A 536 20.63 -2.53 0.51
CA VAL A 536 21.23 -3.54 -0.36
C VAL A 536 20.16 -4.41 -1.01
N ARG A 537 19.12 -4.78 -0.28
CA ARG A 537 17.96 -5.54 -0.78
C ARG A 537 17.20 -4.72 -1.83
N GLN A 538 16.84 -3.46 -1.55
CA GLN A 538 16.14 -2.57 -2.48
C GLN A 538 16.94 -2.40 -3.77
N ARG A 539 18.23 -2.02 -3.64
CA ARG A 539 19.10 -1.81 -4.78
C ARG A 539 19.24 -3.06 -5.66
N ALA A 540 19.34 -4.25 -5.08
CA ALA A 540 19.47 -5.49 -5.83
C ALA A 540 18.27 -5.73 -6.76
N LYS A 541 17.05 -5.54 -6.26
CA LYS A 541 15.82 -5.69 -7.07
C LYS A 541 15.70 -4.64 -8.17
N ILE A 542 15.99 -3.37 -7.86
CA ILE A 542 15.97 -2.29 -8.86
C ILE A 542 17.01 -2.57 -9.96
N VAL A 543 18.21 -3.02 -9.60
CA VAL A 543 19.26 -3.41 -10.56
C VAL A 543 18.81 -4.57 -11.43
N ALA A 544 18.14 -5.59 -10.86
CA ALA A 544 17.59 -6.70 -11.63
C ALA A 544 16.52 -6.23 -12.65
N ALA A 545 15.66 -5.29 -12.26
CA ALA A 545 14.67 -4.69 -13.16
C ALA A 545 15.33 -3.88 -14.28
N LEU A 546 16.27 -2.99 -13.95
CA LEU A 546 17.00 -2.17 -14.94
C LEU A 546 17.79 -3.03 -15.91
N ALA A 547 18.46 -4.08 -15.42
CA ALA A 547 19.20 -5.03 -16.26
C ALA A 547 18.26 -5.80 -17.19
N GLY A 548 17.09 -6.23 -16.69
CA GLY A 548 16.06 -6.91 -17.48
C GLY A 548 15.47 -6.03 -18.58
N MET A 549 15.16 -4.77 -18.28
CA MET A 549 14.68 -3.80 -19.28
C MET A 549 15.72 -3.55 -20.38
N ASN A 550 17.00 -3.51 -20.04
CA ASN A 550 18.11 -3.30 -20.97
C ASN A 550 17.88 -2.10 -21.92
N ALA A 551 17.24 -1.04 -21.41
CA ALA A 551 16.88 0.14 -22.19
C ALA A 551 18.11 1.02 -22.51
N ASP A 552 18.06 1.80 -23.59
CA ASP A 552 19.14 2.70 -24.01
C ASP A 552 19.14 4.01 -23.20
N ALA A 553 17.96 4.45 -22.71
CA ALA A 553 17.83 5.46 -21.64
C ALA A 553 16.67 5.12 -20.73
N VAL A 554 16.77 5.48 -19.43
CA VAL A 554 15.74 5.23 -18.43
C VAL A 554 15.50 6.49 -17.60
N GLY A 555 14.26 6.93 -17.55
CA GLY A 555 13.78 7.92 -16.60
C GLY A 555 13.52 7.26 -15.24
N LEU A 556 14.01 7.89 -14.17
CA LEU A 556 13.87 7.39 -12.81
C LEU A 556 13.12 8.43 -11.95
N MET A 557 12.15 7.98 -11.19
CA MET A 557 11.43 8.78 -10.21
C MET A 557 11.78 8.28 -8.80
N GLU A 558 11.59 9.14 -7.81
CA GLU A 558 11.84 8.85 -6.38
C GLU A 558 13.31 8.56 -6.02
N ILE A 559 14.23 9.15 -6.76
CA ILE A 559 15.65 9.15 -6.39
C ILE A 559 15.88 10.23 -5.32
N GLN A 560 16.65 9.93 -4.27
CA GLN A 560 17.04 10.92 -3.26
C GLN A 560 17.59 12.17 -3.90
N ASN A 561 17.14 13.35 -3.45
CA ASN A 561 17.61 14.63 -3.93
C ASN A 561 18.92 15.05 -3.21
N ASN A 562 20.02 14.41 -3.59
CA ASN A 562 21.36 14.62 -3.04
C ASN A 562 22.41 14.83 -4.15
N GLY A 563 22.08 15.62 -5.16
CA GLY A 563 22.87 15.72 -6.39
C GLY A 563 22.79 14.41 -7.18
N ASN A 564 23.90 13.91 -7.69
CA ASN A 564 23.92 12.62 -8.42
C ASN A 564 24.34 11.43 -7.55
N VAL A 565 24.49 11.56 -6.22
CA VAL A 565 25.06 10.49 -5.38
C VAL A 565 24.20 9.23 -5.41
N ALA A 566 22.88 9.35 -5.22
CA ALA A 566 21.99 8.20 -5.25
C ALA A 566 21.89 7.57 -6.65
N ALA A 567 21.73 8.38 -7.70
CA ALA A 567 21.66 7.89 -9.06
C ALA A 567 23.00 7.22 -9.51
N GLN A 568 24.14 7.78 -9.09
CA GLN A 568 25.45 7.19 -9.37
C GLN A 568 25.64 5.85 -8.64
N ASN A 569 25.22 5.75 -7.37
CA ASN A 569 25.27 4.49 -6.62
C ASN A 569 24.47 3.38 -7.32
N LEU A 570 23.30 3.73 -7.87
CA LEU A 570 22.49 2.79 -8.63
C LEU A 570 23.17 2.38 -9.94
N VAL A 571 23.76 3.33 -10.70
CA VAL A 571 24.50 3.06 -11.95
C VAL A 571 25.73 2.21 -11.68
N ASP A 572 26.46 2.47 -10.61
CA ASP A 572 27.63 1.68 -10.25
C ASP A 572 27.27 0.21 -9.99
N ALA A 573 26.17 -0.03 -9.26
CA ALA A 573 25.65 -1.37 -9.00
C ALA A 573 25.12 -2.04 -10.28
N LEU A 574 24.43 -1.30 -11.15
CA LEU A 574 23.96 -1.80 -12.45
C LEU A 574 25.14 -2.18 -13.34
N ASN A 575 26.15 -1.32 -13.47
CA ASN A 575 27.34 -1.58 -14.25
C ASN A 575 28.17 -2.77 -13.73
N ALA A 576 28.14 -3.02 -12.42
CA ALA A 576 28.76 -4.22 -11.85
C ALA A 576 28.07 -5.51 -12.36
N GLN A 577 26.77 -5.46 -12.67
CA GLN A 577 26.03 -6.61 -13.18
C GLN A 577 26.10 -6.75 -14.71
N VAL A 578 25.92 -5.64 -15.45
CA VAL A 578 25.78 -5.69 -16.92
C VAL A 578 27.06 -5.41 -17.70
N GLY A 579 28.13 -5.02 -17.03
CA GLY A 579 29.43 -4.67 -17.61
C GLY A 579 29.81 -3.22 -17.31
N ALA A 580 31.09 -3.01 -17.06
CA ALA A 580 31.64 -1.70 -16.70
C ALA A 580 31.33 -0.65 -17.79
N SER A 581 30.92 0.53 -17.34
CA SER A 581 30.60 1.69 -18.19
C SER A 581 29.49 1.49 -19.21
N THR A 582 28.63 0.47 -19.02
CA THR A 582 27.46 0.26 -19.88
C THR A 582 26.47 1.42 -19.74
N TYR A 583 26.22 1.88 -18.51
CA TYR A 583 25.34 3.02 -18.21
C TYR A 583 26.10 4.19 -17.61
N ALA A 584 25.59 5.38 -17.82
CA ALA A 584 26.03 6.62 -17.19
C ALA A 584 24.81 7.43 -16.68
N VAL A 585 25.02 8.22 -15.63
CA VAL A 585 24.02 9.17 -15.15
C VAL A 585 24.01 10.41 -16.05
N VAL A 586 22.84 10.89 -16.44
CA VAL A 586 22.71 12.20 -17.07
C VAL A 586 23.08 13.28 -16.02
N PRO A 587 24.00 14.22 -16.35
CA PRO A 587 24.38 15.28 -15.41
C PRO A 587 23.19 16.05 -14.88
N ALA A 588 23.25 16.47 -13.62
CA ALA A 588 22.19 17.27 -13.01
C ALA A 588 22.04 18.62 -13.73
N PRO A 589 20.79 19.11 -13.91
CA PRO A 589 20.53 20.35 -14.62
C PRO A 589 20.99 21.57 -13.81
N ALA A 590 21.51 22.61 -14.49
CA ALA A 590 21.97 23.84 -13.83
C ALA A 590 20.82 24.63 -13.16
N GLN A 591 19.58 24.41 -13.60
CA GLN A 591 18.37 25.04 -13.04
C GLN A 591 17.95 24.45 -11.70
N GLY A 592 18.58 23.35 -11.26
CA GLY A 592 18.28 22.66 -10.01
C GLY A 592 17.26 21.51 -10.16
N THR A 593 17.05 20.80 -9.06
CA THR A 593 16.24 19.58 -8.97
C THR A 593 15.05 19.70 -8.01
N GLY A 594 14.73 20.94 -7.59
CA GLY A 594 13.66 21.22 -6.65
C GLY A 594 14.07 21.06 -5.19
N ASP A 595 13.11 21.19 -4.30
CA ASP A 595 13.27 21.23 -2.85
C ASP A 595 12.59 20.04 -2.12
N ASP A 596 11.99 19.10 -2.86
CA ASP A 596 11.51 17.83 -2.28
C ASP A 596 12.72 16.92 -1.96
N ALA A 597 12.55 16.05 -0.96
CA ALA A 597 13.57 15.04 -0.60
C ALA A 597 13.86 14.05 -1.72
N ILE A 598 12.92 13.89 -2.65
CA ILE A 598 13.06 13.08 -3.88
C ILE A 598 13.09 13.96 -5.12
N ARG A 599 13.69 13.44 -6.17
CA ARG A 599 13.74 14.06 -7.49
C ARG A 599 13.60 13.03 -8.61
N VAL A 600 13.44 13.51 -9.83
CA VAL A 600 13.62 12.69 -11.03
C VAL A 600 15.09 12.65 -11.45
N ALA A 601 15.51 11.57 -12.08
CA ALA A 601 16.85 11.38 -12.63
C ALA A 601 16.77 10.64 -13.97
N MET A 602 17.91 10.53 -14.67
CA MET A 602 17.97 9.82 -15.93
C MET A 602 19.33 9.12 -16.07
N ILE A 603 19.30 7.88 -16.55
CA ILE A 603 20.48 7.11 -16.92
C ILE A 603 20.41 6.72 -18.39
N TYR A 604 21.56 6.49 -19.03
CA TYR A 604 21.60 6.14 -20.45
C TYR A 604 22.84 5.31 -20.79
N LYS A 605 22.85 4.67 -21.96
CA LYS A 605 24.00 3.95 -22.53
C LYS A 605 24.82 4.85 -23.46
N PRO A 606 26.02 5.31 -23.06
CA PRO A 606 26.87 6.15 -23.91
C PRO A 606 27.28 5.51 -25.24
N SER A 607 27.29 4.18 -25.31
CA SER A 607 27.57 3.44 -26.55
C SER A 607 26.39 3.47 -27.56
N ARG A 608 25.20 3.84 -27.14
CA ARG A 608 24.00 3.86 -27.97
C ARG A 608 23.50 5.27 -28.26
N LEU A 609 23.61 6.16 -27.28
CA LEU A 609 23.07 7.51 -27.31
C LEU A 609 24.13 8.53 -26.90
N THR A 610 24.19 9.65 -27.63
CA THR A 610 25.06 10.79 -27.31
C THR A 610 24.19 11.93 -26.75
N LEU A 611 24.64 12.56 -25.65
CA LEU A 611 23.99 13.75 -25.13
C LEU A 611 24.07 14.93 -26.09
N VAL A 612 22.96 15.60 -26.36
CA VAL A 612 22.90 16.81 -27.18
C VAL A 612 22.61 18.01 -26.26
N GLY A 613 23.65 18.77 -25.98
CA GLY A 613 23.57 19.85 -24.99
C GLY A 613 23.54 19.36 -23.55
N ALA A 614 23.38 20.29 -22.62
CA ALA A 614 23.21 19.99 -21.20
C ALA A 614 21.75 19.58 -20.91
N SER A 615 21.55 18.80 -19.84
CA SER A 615 20.21 18.54 -19.28
C SER A 615 19.58 19.84 -18.78
N VAL A 616 18.25 19.93 -18.85
CA VAL A 616 17.47 21.10 -18.45
C VAL A 616 16.32 20.66 -17.56
N SER A 617 16.04 21.40 -16.50
CA SER A 617 14.83 21.24 -15.69
C SER A 617 13.94 22.49 -15.78
N ASP A 618 12.66 22.33 -15.46
CA ASP A 618 11.74 23.44 -15.32
C ASP A 618 11.58 23.86 -13.85
N PRO A 619 12.25 24.93 -13.39
CA PRO A 619 12.24 25.34 -11.99
C PRO A 619 10.99 26.13 -11.58
N ALA A 620 9.92 26.10 -12.37
CA ALA A 620 8.68 26.81 -12.02
C ALA A 620 8.15 26.31 -10.68
N ALA A 621 7.75 27.25 -9.81
CA ALA A 621 7.33 26.97 -8.42
C ALA A 621 6.16 25.98 -8.30
N ILE A 622 5.37 25.79 -9.37
CA ILE A 622 4.31 24.78 -9.42
C ILE A 622 4.87 23.35 -9.36
N ASN A 623 6.12 23.16 -9.75
CA ASN A 623 6.78 21.87 -9.81
C ASN A 623 7.49 21.59 -8.48
N ASN A 624 6.88 20.79 -7.60
CA ASN A 624 7.54 20.30 -6.36
C ASN A 624 8.80 19.49 -6.72
N ARG A 625 8.74 18.77 -7.81
CA ARG A 625 9.80 17.95 -8.41
C ARG A 625 9.95 18.36 -9.86
N PRO A 626 10.86 19.29 -10.19
CA PRO A 626 11.05 19.78 -11.55
C PRO A 626 11.25 18.66 -12.57
N PRO A 627 10.51 18.64 -13.70
CA PRO A 627 10.73 17.67 -14.77
C PRO A 627 12.14 17.84 -15.33
N LEU A 628 12.80 16.72 -15.66
CA LEU A 628 14.15 16.66 -16.20
C LEU A 628 14.11 16.30 -17.68
N ALA A 629 14.66 17.16 -18.53
CA ALA A 629 14.78 16.95 -19.96
C ALA A 629 16.23 16.74 -20.38
N GLN A 630 16.45 15.75 -21.26
CA GLN A 630 17.71 15.54 -21.97
C GLN A 630 17.42 15.21 -23.43
N SER A 631 18.08 15.95 -24.31
CA SER A 631 18.09 15.61 -25.74
C SER A 631 19.21 14.62 -26.04
N PHE A 632 18.89 13.64 -26.87
CA PHE A 632 19.82 12.60 -27.29
C PHE A 632 19.95 12.55 -28.81
N ALA A 633 21.08 12.09 -29.28
CA ALA A 633 21.30 11.68 -30.67
C ALA A 633 21.66 10.20 -30.71
N ALA A 634 20.96 9.44 -31.55
CA ALA A 634 21.39 8.11 -31.95
C ALA A 634 22.64 8.19 -32.84
N ALA A 635 23.34 7.07 -33.06
CA ALA A 635 24.59 7.04 -33.86
C ALA A 635 24.42 7.52 -35.31
N ASN A 636 23.21 7.43 -35.87
CA ASN A 636 22.84 7.93 -37.21
C ASN A 636 22.54 9.43 -37.25
N GLY A 637 22.57 10.13 -36.07
CA GLY A 637 22.30 11.55 -35.96
C GLY A 637 20.82 11.91 -35.76
N GLU A 638 19.91 10.94 -35.78
CA GLU A 638 18.49 11.16 -35.40
C GLU A 638 18.40 11.60 -33.93
N ARG A 639 17.54 12.56 -33.64
CA ARG A 639 17.47 13.21 -32.35
C ARG A 639 16.08 13.10 -31.77
N PHE A 640 16.02 12.97 -30.43
CA PHE A 640 14.80 13.08 -29.65
C PHE A 640 15.10 13.69 -28.27
N THR A 641 14.08 14.18 -27.59
CA THR A 641 14.19 14.65 -26.22
C THR A 641 13.35 13.75 -25.32
N LEU A 642 13.96 13.24 -24.25
CA LEU A 642 13.29 12.50 -23.18
C LEU A 642 13.07 13.44 -22.00
N ILE A 643 11.83 13.51 -21.49
CA ILE A 643 11.45 14.29 -20.30
C ILE A 643 10.88 13.32 -19.27
N VAL A 644 11.50 13.31 -18.09
CA VAL A 644 11.07 12.52 -16.94
C VAL A 644 10.24 13.41 -16.02
N ASN A 645 9.05 12.94 -15.68
CA ASN A 645 8.05 13.66 -14.90
C ASN A 645 7.75 12.91 -13.60
N HIS A 646 7.42 13.65 -12.54
CA HIS A 646 6.81 13.12 -11.33
C HIS A 646 5.89 14.20 -10.76
N LEU A 647 4.62 14.15 -11.12
CA LEU A 647 3.65 15.18 -10.72
C LEU A 647 3.24 15.01 -9.25
N LYS A 648 2.47 15.95 -8.73
CA LYS A 648 2.01 15.97 -7.34
C LYS A 648 1.16 14.74 -7.04
N SER A 649 1.52 14.02 -5.97
CA SER A 649 0.80 12.82 -5.52
C SER A 649 -0.64 13.12 -5.09
N LYS A 650 -1.51 12.12 -5.16
CA LYS A 650 -2.93 12.19 -4.77
C LYS A 650 -3.16 12.22 -3.25
N SER A 651 -2.14 11.95 -2.45
CA SER A 651 -2.23 11.84 -0.99
C SER A 651 -2.04 13.17 -0.27
N SER A 652 -2.27 13.18 1.06
CA SER A 652 -2.07 14.33 1.94
C SER A 652 -2.88 15.55 1.48
N CYS A 653 -4.21 15.39 1.50
CA CYS A 653 -5.14 16.45 1.11
C CYS A 653 -4.92 17.74 1.91
N PRO A 654 -5.00 18.91 1.28
CA PRO A 654 -5.01 20.16 2.01
C PRO A 654 -6.28 20.27 2.84
N SER A 655 -6.17 20.90 4.02
CA SER A 655 -7.35 21.16 4.85
C SER A 655 -8.22 22.26 4.24
N THR A 656 -9.52 22.18 4.48
CA THR A 656 -10.43 23.26 4.07
C THR A 656 -10.02 24.56 4.78
N GLY A 657 -9.59 25.55 4.00
CA GLY A 657 -9.08 26.83 4.51
C GLY A 657 -7.58 27.06 4.28
N ASP A 658 -6.84 26.04 3.88
CA ASP A 658 -5.47 26.23 3.41
C ASP A 658 -5.44 27.08 2.13
N ALA A 659 -4.38 27.82 1.90
CA ALA A 659 -4.27 28.74 0.76
C ALA A 659 -4.36 28.02 -0.59
N ASP A 660 -3.96 26.78 -0.64
CA ASP A 660 -3.95 25.90 -1.82
C ASP A 660 -5.10 24.88 -1.85
N ALA A 661 -6.09 24.99 -0.95
CA ALA A 661 -7.22 24.06 -0.88
C ALA A 661 -8.13 24.13 -2.12
N ALA A 662 -8.22 25.29 -2.77
CA ALA A 662 -9.13 25.49 -3.90
C ALA A 662 -8.81 24.54 -5.09
N GLY A 663 -9.72 23.59 -5.37
CA GLY A 663 -9.57 22.58 -6.41
C GLY A 663 -8.52 21.49 -6.10
N ASN A 664 -7.93 21.49 -4.92
CA ASN A 664 -6.91 20.52 -4.47
C ASN A 664 -7.39 19.60 -3.35
N THR A 665 -8.56 19.85 -2.76
CA THR A 665 -9.25 18.86 -1.91
C THR A 665 -9.81 17.73 -2.77
N ASP A 666 -10.09 16.57 -2.17
CA ASP A 666 -10.80 15.50 -2.87
C ASP A 666 -12.26 15.91 -3.13
N LEU A 667 -12.63 15.94 -4.39
CA LEU A 667 -13.98 16.31 -4.85
C LEU A 667 -14.92 15.11 -4.98
N GLY A 668 -14.44 13.89 -4.68
CA GLY A 668 -15.21 12.65 -4.83
C GLY A 668 -15.48 12.25 -6.27
N ASP A 669 -14.75 12.80 -7.24
CA ASP A 669 -14.90 12.53 -8.66
C ASP A 669 -13.94 11.45 -9.19
N GLY A 670 -13.18 10.82 -8.28
CA GLY A 670 -12.20 9.77 -8.56
C GLY A 670 -10.79 10.28 -8.86
N GLN A 671 -10.56 11.60 -8.91
CA GLN A 671 -9.25 12.17 -9.19
C GLN A 671 -8.37 12.35 -7.94
N GLY A 672 -8.98 12.26 -6.73
CA GLY A 672 -8.30 12.47 -5.45
C GLY A 672 -7.77 13.89 -5.28
N CYS A 673 -6.98 14.10 -4.24
CA CYS A 673 -6.47 15.43 -3.92
C CYS A 673 -5.42 15.94 -4.92
N TRP A 674 -5.18 17.24 -4.90
CA TRP A 674 -4.18 17.97 -5.70
C TRP A 674 -4.42 17.94 -7.22
N ASN A 675 -5.66 17.69 -7.67
CA ASN A 675 -5.95 17.65 -9.10
C ASN A 675 -5.68 18.97 -9.81
N ALA A 676 -6.11 20.11 -9.24
CA ALA A 676 -5.86 21.42 -9.85
C ALA A 676 -4.36 21.71 -9.99
N GLN A 677 -3.52 21.31 -9.02
CA GLN A 677 -2.07 21.46 -9.13
C GLN A 677 -1.51 20.58 -10.25
N ARG A 678 -1.92 19.30 -10.35
CA ARG A 678 -1.46 18.43 -11.44
C ARG A 678 -1.86 18.96 -12.82
N VAL A 679 -3.06 19.52 -12.97
CA VAL A 679 -3.48 20.19 -14.22
C VAL A 679 -2.57 21.36 -14.56
N GLN A 680 -2.25 22.23 -13.58
CA GLN A 680 -1.31 23.33 -13.78
C GLN A 680 0.10 22.84 -14.14
N GLN A 681 0.56 21.75 -13.53
CA GLN A 681 1.82 21.10 -13.88
C GLN A 681 1.81 20.57 -15.34
N ALA A 682 0.72 19.95 -15.78
CA ALA A 682 0.56 19.49 -17.17
C ALA A 682 0.58 20.66 -18.16
N GLN A 683 -0.12 21.75 -17.86
CA GLN A 683 -0.10 22.98 -18.67
C GLN A 683 1.29 23.61 -18.73
N ARG A 684 1.98 23.63 -17.60
CA ARG A 684 3.36 24.13 -17.54
C ARG A 684 4.31 23.23 -18.34
N LEU A 685 4.11 21.90 -18.28
CA LEU A 685 4.89 20.93 -19.04
C LEU A 685 4.76 21.18 -20.56
N ARG A 686 3.57 21.48 -21.08
CA ARG A 686 3.39 21.87 -22.49
C ARG A 686 4.23 23.09 -22.88
N THR A 687 4.25 24.10 -22.00
CA THR A 687 5.09 25.28 -22.20
C THR A 687 6.57 24.94 -22.21
N PHE A 688 7.01 24.07 -21.31
CA PHE A 688 8.40 23.60 -21.25
C PHE A 688 8.78 22.81 -22.50
N VAL A 689 7.93 21.92 -23.01
CA VAL A 689 8.15 21.20 -24.27
C VAL A 689 8.32 22.17 -25.44
N ALA A 690 7.46 23.18 -25.57
CA ALA A 690 7.56 24.18 -26.64
C ALA A 690 8.88 24.98 -26.58
N GLN A 691 9.37 25.31 -25.39
CA GLN A 691 10.68 25.94 -25.19
C GLN A 691 11.83 25.02 -25.63
N LEU A 692 11.77 23.72 -25.27
CA LEU A 692 12.77 22.75 -25.66
C LEU A 692 12.78 22.51 -27.18
N GLN A 693 11.63 22.37 -27.81
CA GLN A 693 11.54 22.22 -29.27
C GLN A 693 12.16 23.41 -30.02
N SER A 694 11.98 24.63 -29.51
CA SER A 694 12.56 25.82 -30.13
C SER A 694 14.08 25.91 -29.97
N SER A 695 14.66 25.28 -28.93
CA SER A 695 16.09 25.33 -28.61
C SER A 695 16.88 24.09 -29.09
N SER A 696 16.26 22.91 -29.18
CA SER A 696 16.94 21.64 -29.47
C SER A 696 17.03 21.26 -30.94
N ALA A 697 16.37 21.99 -31.83
CA ALA A 697 16.22 21.67 -33.25
C ALA A 697 15.57 20.28 -33.52
N SER A 698 14.83 19.74 -32.56
CA SER A 698 14.06 18.50 -32.71
C SER A 698 12.64 18.72 -32.20
N SER A 699 11.65 18.31 -32.99
CA SER A 699 10.24 18.29 -32.61
C SER A 699 9.86 17.01 -31.84
N ASP A 700 10.73 16.02 -31.80
CA ASP A 700 10.48 14.68 -31.25
C ASP A 700 10.72 14.68 -29.75
N VAL A 701 9.62 14.64 -28.98
CA VAL A 701 9.65 14.66 -27.51
C VAL A 701 8.83 13.51 -26.96
N LEU A 702 9.43 12.77 -26.00
CA LEU A 702 8.77 11.76 -25.19
C LEU A 702 8.71 12.22 -23.73
N LEU A 703 7.52 12.24 -23.16
CA LEU A 703 7.23 12.47 -21.75
C LEU A 703 7.01 11.12 -21.11
N VAL A 704 7.78 10.79 -20.09
CA VAL A 704 7.62 9.56 -19.31
C VAL A 704 7.57 9.87 -17.81
N GLY A 705 7.07 8.93 -17.03
CA GLY A 705 7.13 8.99 -15.58
C GLY A 705 5.79 8.84 -14.91
N ASP A 706 5.79 9.05 -13.59
CA ASP A 706 4.61 9.03 -12.74
C ASP A 706 3.89 10.39 -12.80
N PHE A 707 2.77 10.41 -13.51
CA PHE A 707 1.93 11.59 -13.61
C PHE A 707 0.94 11.72 -12.44
N ASN A 708 0.88 10.73 -11.55
CA ASN A 708 -0.10 10.68 -10.45
C ASN A 708 -1.54 10.95 -10.90
N ALA A 709 -1.84 10.62 -12.13
CA ALA A 709 -3.14 10.80 -12.76
C ALA A 709 -3.43 9.63 -13.69
N TYR A 710 -4.63 9.05 -13.57
CA TYR A 710 -5.06 7.96 -14.45
C TYR A 710 -5.39 8.47 -15.85
N ALA A 711 -5.51 7.54 -16.81
CA ALA A 711 -5.52 7.82 -18.25
C ALA A 711 -6.58 8.84 -18.71
N GLN A 712 -7.72 8.94 -18.02
CA GLN A 712 -8.79 9.88 -18.37
C GLN A 712 -8.89 11.08 -17.42
N GLU A 713 -8.01 11.20 -16.45
CA GLU A 713 -8.00 12.35 -15.53
C GLU A 713 -7.54 13.64 -16.20
N ASP A 714 -7.87 14.76 -15.60
CA ASP A 714 -7.69 16.08 -16.20
C ASP A 714 -6.26 16.40 -16.63
N PRO A 715 -5.21 16.03 -15.89
CA PRO A 715 -3.82 16.29 -16.31
C PRO A 715 -3.45 15.58 -17.62
N ILE A 716 -3.87 14.32 -17.78
CA ILE A 716 -3.61 13.53 -18.99
C ILE A 716 -4.49 14.04 -20.15
N TYR A 717 -5.75 14.38 -19.85
CA TYR A 717 -6.65 14.94 -20.83
C TYR A 717 -6.17 16.33 -21.35
N ASP A 718 -5.59 17.17 -20.50
CA ASP A 718 -5.01 18.44 -20.91
C ASP A 718 -3.89 18.24 -21.96
N LEU A 719 -3.02 17.26 -21.74
CA LEU A 719 -1.97 16.91 -22.69
C LEU A 719 -2.55 16.36 -23.99
N THR A 720 -3.40 15.33 -23.90
CA THR A 720 -3.93 14.63 -25.08
C THR A 720 -4.84 15.51 -25.94
N SER A 721 -5.70 16.34 -25.33
CA SER A 721 -6.53 17.31 -26.04
C SER A 721 -5.73 18.43 -26.68
N SER A 722 -4.49 18.64 -26.25
CA SER A 722 -3.54 19.61 -26.79
C SER A 722 -2.65 19.04 -27.90
N GLY A 723 -2.94 17.83 -28.39
CA GLY A 723 -2.26 17.20 -29.53
C GLY A 723 -1.09 16.28 -29.18
N TYR A 724 -0.85 16.01 -27.90
CA TYR A 724 0.05 14.94 -27.47
C TYR A 724 -0.64 13.59 -27.55
N ILE A 725 0.12 12.52 -27.75
CA ILE A 725 -0.41 11.18 -27.98
C ILE A 725 0.04 10.25 -26.87
N ASP A 726 -0.90 9.71 -26.14
CA ASP A 726 -0.68 8.66 -25.14
C ASP A 726 -0.34 7.33 -25.85
N GLN A 727 0.92 6.93 -25.80
CA GLN A 727 1.41 5.73 -26.45
C GLN A 727 0.99 4.46 -25.70
N SER A 728 0.97 4.48 -24.37
CA SER A 728 0.46 3.34 -23.60
C SER A 728 -1.00 3.06 -23.96
N GLY A 729 -1.85 4.09 -24.03
CA GLY A 729 -3.25 3.93 -24.48
C GLY A 729 -3.37 3.44 -25.91
N ARG A 730 -2.39 3.76 -26.79
CA ARG A 730 -2.38 3.33 -28.20
C ARG A 730 -2.02 1.85 -28.35
N PHE A 731 -1.12 1.30 -27.53
CA PHE A 731 -0.58 -0.03 -27.70
C PHE A 731 -1.13 -1.07 -26.72
N GLU A 732 -1.54 -0.66 -25.52
CA GLU A 732 -2.06 -1.54 -24.47
C GLU A 732 -3.54 -1.35 -24.17
N GLN A 733 -4.21 -0.41 -24.83
CA GLN A 733 -5.61 -0.04 -24.57
C GLN A 733 -5.84 0.44 -23.13
N LEU A 734 -5.88 -0.44 -22.16
CA LEU A 734 -6.20 -0.21 -20.74
C LEU A 734 -5.06 -0.59 -19.79
N GLY A 735 -3.81 -0.55 -20.22
CA GLY A 735 -2.65 -0.90 -19.38
C GLY A 735 -2.68 -0.25 -17.98
N TYR A 736 -2.01 -0.86 -17.02
CA TYR A 736 -1.89 -0.35 -15.65
C TYR A 736 -0.44 -0.37 -15.20
N SER A 737 -0.11 0.46 -14.23
CA SER A 737 1.19 0.49 -13.56
C SER A 737 1.09 0.45 -12.04
N TYR A 738 -0.11 0.62 -11.49
CA TYR A 738 -0.34 0.76 -10.05
C TYR A 738 -1.65 0.10 -9.63
N VAL A 739 -1.69 -0.39 -8.40
CA VAL A 739 -2.90 -0.96 -7.79
C VAL A 739 -3.22 -0.21 -6.50
N PHE A 740 -4.39 0.39 -6.44
CA PHE A 740 -4.84 1.13 -5.26
C PHE A 740 -6.30 0.77 -4.95
N ASP A 741 -6.59 0.52 -3.67
CA ASP A 741 -7.92 0.15 -3.16
C ASP A 741 -8.63 -0.91 -4.01
N GLY A 742 -7.89 -1.94 -4.42
CA GLY A 742 -8.40 -3.07 -5.19
C GLY A 742 -8.72 -2.76 -6.65
N THR A 743 -8.25 -1.65 -7.20
CA THR A 743 -8.38 -1.32 -8.61
C THR A 743 -7.01 -1.05 -9.26
N ALA A 744 -6.81 -1.55 -10.48
CA ALA A 744 -5.61 -1.33 -11.26
C ALA A 744 -5.79 -0.11 -12.17
N GLY A 745 -4.74 0.70 -12.34
CA GLY A 745 -4.79 1.85 -13.23
C GLY A 745 -3.41 2.36 -13.61
N ARG A 746 -3.33 3.15 -14.65
CA ARG A 746 -2.08 3.65 -15.19
C ARG A 746 -1.76 5.03 -14.64
N LEU A 747 -0.77 5.13 -13.76
CA LEU A 747 -0.18 6.39 -13.26
C LEU A 747 1.10 6.75 -14.01
N ASP A 748 1.82 5.73 -14.51
CA ASP A 748 3.02 5.88 -15.30
C ASP A 748 2.68 5.88 -16.78
N HIS A 749 3.03 6.94 -17.48
CA HIS A 749 2.65 7.16 -18.86
C HIS A 749 3.85 7.31 -19.77
N ALA A 750 3.62 7.03 -21.05
CA ALA A 750 4.50 7.38 -22.17
C ALA A 750 3.68 8.24 -23.16
N ILE A 751 3.94 9.55 -23.14
CA ILE A 751 3.19 10.53 -23.96
C ILE A 751 4.15 11.22 -24.92
N THR A 752 3.80 11.31 -26.21
CA THR A 752 4.68 11.87 -27.23
C THR A 752 4.07 13.06 -27.96
N THR A 753 4.94 13.88 -28.53
CA THR A 753 4.54 14.78 -29.63
C THR A 753 4.11 13.97 -30.84
N ALA A 754 3.30 14.55 -31.71
CA ALA A 754 2.78 13.90 -32.91
C ALA A 754 3.91 13.44 -33.85
N SER A 755 5.01 14.20 -33.96
CA SER A 755 6.17 13.85 -34.78
C SER A 755 6.85 12.58 -34.29
N LEU A 756 7.06 12.45 -32.97
CA LEU A 756 7.69 11.24 -32.41
C LEU A 756 6.72 10.05 -32.43
N SER A 757 5.43 10.29 -32.27
CA SER A 757 4.41 9.22 -32.28
C SER A 757 4.47 8.34 -33.53
N ALA A 758 4.83 8.92 -34.68
CA ALA A 758 4.99 8.19 -35.94
C ALA A 758 6.21 7.21 -35.91
N LYS A 759 7.14 7.43 -35.00
CA LYS A 759 8.35 6.62 -34.82
C LYS A 759 8.22 5.60 -33.68
N VAL A 760 7.12 5.63 -32.90
CA VAL A 760 6.88 4.66 -31.81
C VAL A 760 6.39 3.33 -32.38
N MET A 761 7.08 2.27 -32.04
CA MET A 761 6.77 0.89 -32.46
C MET A 761 5.97 0.12 -31.41
N GLY A 762 6.07 0.52 -30.15
CA GLY A 762 5.33 -0.05 -29.02
C GLY A 762 5.58 0.74 -27.75
N ALA A 763 4.61 0.65 -26.83
CA ALA A 763 4.73 1.12 -25.46
C ALA A 763 4.01 0.09 -24.57
N VAL A 764 4.75 -0.47 -23.60
CA VAL A 764 4.26 -1.59 -22.78
C VAL A 764 4.68 -1.44 -21.33
N HIS A 765 3.82 -1.87 -20.41
CA HIS A 765 4.15 -2.02 -18.99
C HIS A 765 4.72 -3.43 -18.74
N TRP A 766 5.65 -3.50 -17.82
CA TRP A 766 6.19 -4.78 -17.36
C TRP A 766 5.74 -5.02 -15.93
N HIS A 767 4.72 -5.86 -15.76
CA HIS A 767 4.01 -6.08 -14.49
C HIS A 767 4.85 -6.90 -13.51
N ILE A 768 5.85 -6.26 -12.89
CA ILE A 768 6.75 -6.86 -11.89
C ILE A 768 6.53 -6.31 -10.48
N ASP A 769 5.80 -5.22 -10.33
CA ASP A 769 5.70 -4.48 -9.07
C ASP A 769 4.27 -4.37 -8.55
N ALA A 770 3.35 -3.80 -9.32
CA ALA A 770 2.00 -3.44 -8.90
C ALA A 770 1.15 -4.64 -8.44
N ASP A 771 1.35 -5.81 -9.03
CA ASP A 771 0.63 -7.04 -8.70
C ASP A 771 1.25 -7.86 -7.56
N GLU A 772 2.46 -7.53 -7.14
CA GLU A 772 3.24 -8.33 -6.21
C GLU A 772 2.94 -8.01 -4.74
N SER A 773 2.96 -9.03 -3.90
CA SER A 773 2.77 -8.88 -2.46
C SER A 773 3.96 -8.21 -1.78
N LEU A 774 3.69 -7.42 -0.74
CA LEU A 774 4.72 -6.85 0.15
C LEU A 774 5.59 -7.93 0.84
N ALA A 775 5.15 -9.18 0.87
CA ALA A 775 5.98 -10.27 1.37
C ALA A 775 7.32 -10.39 0.64
N GLN A 776 7.39 -9.95 -0.63
CA GLN A 776 8.57 -10.05 -1.49
C GLN A 776 9.40 -8.77 -1.56
N ASP A 777 8.98 -7.67 -0.92
CA ASP A 777 9.69 -6.41 -0.94
C ASP A 777 11.02 -6.44 -0.15
N TYR A 778 11.71 -5.32 -0.14
CA TYR A 778 13.00 -5.19 0.54
C TYR A 778 12.89 -4.96 2.05
N ASN A 779 11.76 -4.44 2.54
CA ASN A 779 11.56 -4.05 3.93
C ASN A 779 11.64 -5.24 4.89
N LEU A 780 12.07 -4.98 6.11
CA LEU A 780 12.20 -5.95 7.19
C LEU A 780 11.26 -5.68 8.38
N GLU A 781 10.73 -4.44 8.52
CA GLU A 781 9.96 -4.03 9.70
C GLU A 781 8.67 -4.85 9.88
N PHE A 782 8.06 -5.31 8.78
CA PHE A 782 6.80 -6.06 8.79
C PHE A 782 7.01 -7.55 8.49
N LYS A 783 8.23 -8.05 8.72
CA LYS A 783 8.55 -9.48 8.57
C LYS A 783 8.88 -10.09 9.92
N GLN A 784 8.45 -11.33 10.12
CA GLN A 784 8.82 -12.06 11.34
C GLN A 784 10.33 -12.33 11.35
N PRO A 785 10.99 -12.21 12.51
CA PRO A 785 12.36 -12.65 12.67
C PRO A 785 12.51 -14.12 12.29
N ALA A 786 13.63 -14.48 11.69
CA ALA A 786 13.93 -15.86 11.35
C ALA A 786 13.87 -16.75 12.61
N CYS A 787 13.16 -17.86 12.52
CA CYS A 787 13.05 -18.86 13.59
C CYS A 787 13.21 -20.28 13.03
N ALA A 788 13.42 -21.26 13.91
CA ALA A 788 13.70 -22.63 13.49
C ALA A 788 12.53 -23.31 12.76
N THR A 789 11.30 -22.80 12.94
CA THR A 789 10.07 -23.32 12.33
C THR A 789 9.45 -22.37 11.32
N CYS A 790 10.09 -21.20 11.10
CA CYS A 790 9.58 -20.22 10.15
C CYS A 790 9.86 -20.63 8.70
N ALA A 791 8.96 -20.27 7.80
CA ALA A 791 9.23 -20.31 6.38
C ALA A 791 10.38 -19.33 6.02
N PRO A 792 11.18 -19.62 4.98
CA PRO A 792 12.17 -18.68 4.48
C PRO A 792 11.53 -17.35 4.08
N ASP A 793 12.30 -16.24 4.22
CA ASP A 793 11.91 -14.95 3.66
C ASP A 793 11.72 -15.10 2.13
N PRO A 794 10.55 -14.77 1.57
CA PRO A 794 10.29 -14.90 0.13
C PRO A 794 11.02 -13.86 -0.74
N TYR A 795 11.81 -12.98 -0.13
CA TYR A 795 12.65 -12.02 -0.87
C TYR A 795 13.71 -12.74 -1.72
N ASP A 796 13.80 -12.35 -2.99
CA ASP A 796 14.89 -12.74 -3.89
C ASP A 796 15.43 -11.50 -4.62
N GLY A 797 16.65 -11.09 -4.28
CA GLY A 797 17.32 -9.94 -4.90
C GLY A 797 17.84 -10.19 -6.31
N THR A 798 17.77 -11.41 -6.84
CA THR A 798 18.14 -11.74 -8.22
C THR A 798 16.98 -11.55 -9.20
N LEU A 799 15.75 -11.41 -8.68
CA LEU A 799 14.53 -11.24 -9.44
C LEU A 799 13.99 -9.81 -9.27
N PRO A 800 13.39 -9.25 -10.33
CA PRO A 800 12.89 -7.86 -10.30
C PRO A 800 11.57 -7.69 -9.55
N PHE A 801 10.88 -8.79 -9.18
CA PHE A 801 9.52 -8.75 -8.64
C PHE A 801 9.45 -8.00 -7.31
N ARG A 802 8.58 -7.01 -7.23
CA ARG A 802 8.43 -6.06 -6.11
C ARG A 802 9.71 -5.24 -5.88
N ALA A 803 10.30 -4.73 -6.97
CA ALA A 803 11.39 -3.77 -6.92
C ALA A 803 10.89 -2.36 -6.57
N SER A 804 9.61 -2.10 -6.85
CA SER A 804 8.87 -0.87 -6.59
C SER A 804 7.40 -1.19 -6.25
N ASP A 805 6.56 -0.17 -6.16
CA ASP A 805 5.10 -0.26 -6.14
C ASP A 805 4.47 0.10 -7.50
N HIS A 806 5.25 0.66 -8.41
CA HIS A 806 4.86 1.01 -9.78
C HIS A 806 5.55 0.11 -10.80
N ASP A 807 4.79 -0.36 -11.79
CA ASP A 807 5.34 -1.10 -12.92
C ASP A 807 6.08 -0.18 -13.89
N PRO A 808 7.27 -0.57 -14.37
CA PRO A 808 7.99 0.22 -15.36
C PRO A 808 7.34 0.21 -16.73
N VAL A 809 7.49 1.31 -17.46
CA VAL A 809 7.05 1.49 -18.86
C VAL A 809 8.23 1.36 -19.79
N LEU A 810 8.08 0.60 -20.88
CA LEU A 810 9.06 0.50 -21.96
C LEU A 810 8.48 1.08 -23.25
N VAL A 811 9.29 1.83 -23.98
CA VAL A 811 8.94 2.43 -25.26
C VAL A 811 9.99 2.08 -26.30
N GLY A 812 9.56 1.52 -27.42
CA GLY A 812 10.42 1.24 -28.57
C GLY A 812 10.29 2.31 -29.65
N LEU A 813 11.40 2.89 -30.07
CA LEU A 813 11.45 3.87 -31.16
C LEU A 813 12.12 3.28 -32.40
N SER A 814 11.57 3.59 -33.56
CA SER A 814 12.19 3.36 -34.87
C SER A 814 12.90 4.62 -35.33
N LEU A 815 14.16 4.76 -34.96
CA LEU A 815 15.02 5.91 -35.28
C LEU A 815 16.04 5.52 -36.36
N PHE A 816 15.55 5.16 -37.54
CA PHE A 816 16.39 4.91 -38.70
C PHE A 816 16.53 6.20 -39.52
N LYS A 817 17.73 6.47 -39.97
CA LYS A 817 17.96 7.55 -40.93
C LYS A 817 17.77 7.01 -42.36
N SER A 818 16.95 7.71 -43.14
CA SER A 818 16.61 7.28 -44.48
C SER A 818 17.54 7.88 -45.51
N PHE A 819 18.06 7.01 -46.41
CA PHE A 819 18.80 7.40 -47.59
C PHE A 819 18.07 6.84 -48.82
N ILE A 820 17.63 7.73 -49.67
CA ILE A 820 16.83 7.38 -50.86
C ILE A 820 17.53 7.86 -52.08
N GLY A 821 17.84 6.95 -52.97
CA GLY A 821 18.39 7.21 -54.28
C GLY A 821 17.35 7.63 -55.33
N THR A 822 17.77 7.70 -56.54
CA THR A 822 16.99 8.14 -57.71
C THR A 822 16.54 6.94 -58.58
N ALA A 823 16.11 7.23 -59.81
CA ALA A 823 15.86 6.17 -60.82
C ALA A 823 17.10 5.85 -61.67
N GLY A 824 18.26 6.45 -61.39
CA GLY A 824 19.50 6.22 -62.08
C GLY A 824 20.54 5.52 -61.18
N ARG A 825 21.73 5.34 -61.66
CA ARG A 825 22.84 4.76 -60.89
C ARG A 825 23.28 5.70 -59.80
N ASP A 826 23.13 5.28 -58.55
CA ASP A 826 23.49 6.04 -57.37
C ASP A 826 24.64 5.38 -56.59
N THR A 827 25.37 6.17 -55.81
CA THR A 827 26.27 5.70 -54.78
C THR A 827 25.86 6.25 -53.45
N ILE A 828 25.31 5.40 -52.58
CA ILE A 828 24.77 5.76 -51.28
C ILE A 828 25.65 5.20 -50.20
N VAL A 829 26.04 6.06 -49.26
CA VAL A 829 26.77 5.68 -48.07
C VAL A 829 25.93 6.09 -46.87
N GLY A 830 25.53 5.12 -46.08
CA GLY A 830 24.77 5.30 -44.82
C GLY A 830 25.64 5.99 -43.76
N SER A 831 25.12 6.08 -42.58
CA SER A 831 25.74 6.71 -41.42
C SER A 831 26.55 5.73 -40.56
N ALA A 832 26.96 6.19 -39.36
CA ALA A 832 27.60 5.31 -38.38
C ALA A 832 26.59 4.54 -37.52
N GLY A 833 25.30 4.80 -37.68
CA GLY A 833 24.19 4.19 -36.92
C GLY A 833 23.22 3.43 -37.81
N ASP A 834 22.02 3.18 -37.30
CA ASP A 834 20.99 2.37 -37.96
C ASP A 834 20.32 3.15 -39.09
N ASP A 835 20.33 2.61 -40.31
CA ASP A 835 19.88 3.31 -41.52
C ASP A 835 18.86 2.46 -42.32
N VAL A 836 17.95 3.16 -43.01
CA VAL A 836 17.12 2.60 -44.07
C VAL A 836 17.65 3.12 -45.41
N ILE A 837 18.09 2.23 -46.29
CA ILE A 837 18.69 2.57 -47.54
C ILE A 837 17.86 2.00 -48.71
N MET A 838 17.42 2.87 -49.60
CA MET A 838 16.70 2.51 -50.83
C MET A 838 17.48 3.07 -52.01
N GLY A 839 18.07 2.21 -52.82
CA GLY A 839 18.77 2.63 -54.04
C GLY A 839 17.85 3.23 -55.07
N GLY A 840 16.66 2.67 -55.20
CA GLY A 840 15.71 2.98 -56.27
C GLY A 840 15.93 2.13 -57.52
N ALA A 841 15.50 2.63 -58.66
CA ALA A 841 15.76 1.92 -59.91
C ALA A 841 17.16 2.27 -60.43
N GLY A 842 17.90 1.26 -60.84
CA GLY A 842 19.28 1.45 -61.34
C GLY A 842 20.18 0.28 -60.96
N ALA A 843 21.47 0.46 -61.20
CA ALA A 843 22.48 -0.47 -60.65
C ALA A 843 23.31 0.33 -59.63
N ASP A 844 22.88 0.32 -58.43
CA ASP A 844 23.38 1.21 -57.37
C ASP A 844 24.52 0.58 -56.56
N THR A 845 25.33 1.41 -55.96
CA THR A 845 26.32 0.98 -54.99
C THR A 845 25.92 1.47 -53.60
N LEU A 846 25.57 0.54 -52.74
CA LEU A 846 25.03 0.83 -51.43
C LEU A 846 26.01 0.37 -50.35
N THR A 847 26.29 1.26 -49.39
CA THR A 847 27.13 0.96 -48.24
C THR A 847 26.33 1.26 -47.00
N GLY A 848 26.13 0.31 -46.10
CA GLY A 848 25.38 0.47 -44.84
C GLY A 848 26.10 1.37 -43.85
N GLY A 849 27.39 1.15 -43.65
CA GLY A 849 28.18 1.83 -42.64
C GLY A 849 28.11 1.15 -41.28
N GLY A 850 27.88 1.91 -40.23
CA GLY A 850 27.72 1.37 -38.89
C GLY A 850 26.30 0.88 -38.60
N GLY A 851 26.05 0.46 -37.36
CA GLY A 851 24.70 0.12 -36.90
C GLY A 851 24.06 -1.11 -37.54
N VAL A 852 22.74 -1.17 -37.47
CA VAL A 852 21.85 -2.15 -38.11
C VAL A 852 21.20 -1.47 -39.31
N ASN A 853 21.42 -1.98 -40.52
CA ASN A 853 20.93 -1.35 -41.73
C ASN A 853 19.85 -2.17 -42.41
N VAL A 854 18.85 -1.49 -42.95
CA VAL A 854 17.76 -2.09 -43.70
C VAL A 854 17.79 -1.61 -45.14
N PHE A 855 18.14 -2.53 -46.05
CA PHE A 855 18.15 -2.26 -47.49
C PHE A 855 16.79 -2.61 -48.06
N VAL A 856 16.05 -1.62 -48.58
CA VAL A 856 14.64 -1.74 -49.01
C VAL A 856 14.56 -1.87 -50.52
N TYR A 857 13.83 -2.90 -50.97
CA TYR A 857 13.54 -3.17 -52.37
C TYR A 857 12.00 -3.21 -52.57
N THR A 858 11.49 -2.37 -53.45
CA THR A 858 10.06 -2.20 -53.68
C THR A 858 9.58 -2.79 -55.01
N SER A 859 10.48 -2.97 -55.92
CA SER A 859 10.18 -3.38 -57.29
C SER A 859 11.34 -4.21 -57.89
N THR A 860 11.03 -5.06 -58.86
CA THR A 860 12.02 -5.73 -59.66
C THR A 860 12.84 -4.79 -60.54
N ARG A 861 12.51 -3.50 -60.61
CA ARG A 861 13.29 -2.46 -61.29
C ARG A 861 14.45 -1.94 -60.42
N ASP A 862 14.39 -2.20 -59.14
CA ASP A 862 15.43 -1.86 -58.17
C ASP A 862 16.57 -2.93 -58.25
N ALA A 863 16.79 -3.49 -59.39
CA ALA A 863 17.71 -4.62 -59.61
C ALA A 863 19.05 -4.19 -60.18
N GLY A 864 20.11 -4.91 -59.77
CA GLY A 864 21.47 -4.70 -60.28
C GLY A 864 22.39 -4.04 -59.24
N ASP A 865 21.96 -3.86 -58.05
CA ASP A 865 22.68 -3.19 -56.97
C ASP A 865 23.83 -4.05 -56.44
N THR A 866 24.79 -3.34 -55.84
CA THR A 866 25.83 -3.95 -55.01
C THR A 866 25.81 -3.35 -53.61
N ILE A 867 25.53 -4.19 -52.60
CA ILE A 867 25.74 -3.82 -51.21
C ILE A 867 27.15 -4.22 -50.81
N THR A 868 27.95 -3.23 -50.37
CA THR A 868 29.38 -3.36 -50.20
C THR A 868 29.82 -3.95 -48.86
N ASP A 869 28.98 -3.84 -47.81
CA ASP A 869 29.36 -4.14 -46.45
C ASP A 869 28.25 -4.83 -45.63
N PHE A 870 27.35 -5.54 -46.29
CA PHE A 870 26.24 -6.27 -45.62
C PHE A 870 26.77 -7.29 -44.61
N VAL A 871 26.27 -7.21 -43.35
CA VAL A 871 26.65 -8.11 -42.27
C VAL A 871 25.49 -9.07 -41.96
N PRO A 872 25.58 -10.36 -42.35
CA PRO A 872 24.54 -11.34 -42.03
C PRO A 872 24.26 -11.45 -40.54
N GLY A 873 22.96 -11.46 -40.15
CA GLY A 873 22.53 -11.48 -38.74
C GLY A 873 22.55 -10.12 -38.05
N LYS A 874 22.91 -9.07 -38.74
CA LYS A 874 22.87 -7.69 -38.26
C LYS A 874 22.07 -6.81 -39.20
N ASP A 875 22.34 -6.85 -40.50
CA ASP A 875 21.66 -6.08 -41.55
C ASP A 875 20.52 -6.90 -42.16
N TYR A 876 19.55 -6.20 -42.75
CA TYR A 876 18.34 -6.80 -43.30
C TYR A 876 18.09 -6.36 -44.74
N LEU A 877 17.53 -7.27 -45.54
CA LEU A 877 16.91 -6.97 -46.84
C LEU A 877 15.41 -6.92 -46.66
N ASP A 878 14.78 -5.76 -46.79
CA ASP A 878 13.34 -5.60 -46.79
C ASP A 878 12.74 -5.82 -48.16
N LEU A 879 12.17 -6.98 -48.36
CA LEU A 879 11.56 -7.43 -49.60
C LEU A 879 10.03 -7.43 -49.61
N ARG A 880 9.38 -6.93 -48.53
CA ARG A 880 7.93 -6.99 -48.38
C ARG A 880 7.16 -6.45 -49.58
N THR A 881 7.43 -5.21 -49.94
CA THR A 881 6.78 -4.54 -51.05
C THR A 881 7.10 -5.19 -52.40
N LEU A 882 8.36 -5.62 -52.62
CA LEU A 882 8.76 -6.34 -53.80
C LEU A 882 8.03 -7.66 -53.94
N LEU A 883 8.00 -8.50 -52.89
CA LEU A 883 7.35 -9.81 -52.90
C LEU A 883 5.85 -9.66 -53.16
N GLN A 884 5.21 -8.66 -52.52
CA GLN A 884 3.82 -8.32 -52.78
C GLN A 884 3.60 -7.89 -54.26
N SER A 885 4.51 -7.11 -54.83
CA SER A 885 4.40 -6.64 -56.21
C SER A 885 4.45 -7.74 -57.27
N ILE A 886 5.06 -8.89 -56.92
CA ILE A 886 5.14 -10.07 -57.79
C ILE A 886 4.08 -11.11 -57.41
N GLY A 887 3.15 -10.81 -56.52
CA GLY A 887 2.07 -11.70 -56.12
C GLY A 887 2.42 -12.84 -55.17
N TYR A 888 3.57 -12.75 -54.51
CA TYR A 888 3.98 -13.74 -53.50
C TYR A 888 3.24 -13.53 -52.18
N GLY A 889 2.52 -14.54 -51.72
CA GLY A 889 1.75 -14.54 -50.46
C GLY A 889 2.22 -15.58 -49.43
N GLY A 890 3.34 -16.27 -49.66
CA GLY A 890 3.91 -17.25 -48.75
C GLY A 890 4.62 -16.60 -47.53
N THR A 891 5.13 -17.44 -46.64
CA THR A 891 5.81 -16.99 -45.41
C THR A 891 7.32 -17.17 -45.44
N ASP A 892 7.80 -18.06 -46.29
CA ASP A 892 9.22 -18.36 -46.42
C ASP A 892 9.62 -18.35 -47.91
N PRO A 893 9.94 -17.20 -48.47
CA PRO A 893 10.27 -17.07 -49.89
C PRO A 893 11.54 -17.82 -50.30
N VAL A 894 12.41 -18.17 -49.34
CA VAL A 894 13.62 -18.98 -49.63
C VAL A 894 13.26 -20.46 -49.75
N ALA A 895 12.52 -20.99 -48.79
CA ALA A 895 12.04 -22.39 -48.87
C ALA A 895 11.10 -22.61 -50.06
N ASP A 896 10.31 -21.62 -50.41
CA ASP A 896 9.40 -21.66 -51.58
C ASP A 896 10.12 -21.43 -52.92
N GLY A 897 11.46 -21.21 -52.92
CA GLY A 897 12.26 -21.02 -54.11
C GLY A 897 12.05 -19.68 -54.82
N VAL A 898 11.34 -18.75 -54.27
CA VAL A 898 11.11 -17.39 -54.80
C VAL A 898 12.30 -16.52 -54.64
N VAL A 899 12.99 -16.63 -53.49
CA VAL A 899 14.28 -15.96 -53.19
C VAL A 899 15.36 -17.01 -53.10
N SER A 900 16.52 -16.77 -53.74
CA SER A 900 17.69 -17.66 -53.65
C SER A 900 18.99 -16.88 -53.49
N PHE A 901 19.94 -17.51 -52.82
CA PHE A 901 21.27 -17.00 -52.55
C PHE A 901 22.26 -17.80 -53.37
N VAL A 902 22.84 -17.20 -54.45
CA VAL A 902 23.70 -17.89 -55.41
C VAL A 902 25.13 -17.33 -55.29
N ALA A 903 26.11 -18.22 -55.17
CA ALA A 903 27.51 -17.81 -55.13
C ALA A 903 27.93 -17.17 -56.46
N VAL A 904 28.55 -15.98 -56.38
CA VAL A 904 29.14 -15.29 -57.55
C VAL A 904 30.60 -14.87 -57.25
N SER A 905 31.31 -14.46 -58.26
CA SER A 905 32.66 -13.92 -58.04
C SER A 905 32.57 -12.65 -57.16
N GLY A 906 33.19 -12.73 -56.01
CA GLY A 906 33.22 -11.61 -55.04
C GLY A 906 32.05 -11.53 -54.03
N GLY A 907 31.15 -12.56 -53.95
CA GLY A 907 30.08 -12.52 -52.94
C GLY A 907 28.89 -13.41 -53.27
N THR A 908 27.70 -12.94 -52.90
CA THR A 908 26.41 -13.63 -53.10
C THR A 908 25.49 -12.80 -53.98
N SER A 909 24.95 -13.38 -55.04
CA SER A 909 23.80 -12.84 -55.76
C SER A 909 22.50 -13.24 -55.03
N VAL A 910 21.72 -12.29 -54.61
CA VAL A 910 20.34 -12.49 -54.13
C VAL A 910 19.45 -12.43 -55.38
N GLN A 911 18.74 -13.50 -55.64
CA GLN A 911 17.84 -13.62 -56.80
C GLN A 911 16.41 -13.69 -56.34
N VAL A 912 15.52 -13.03 -57.10
CA VAL A 912 14.05 -13.14 -56.92
C VAL A 912 13.46 -13.67 -58.19
N SER A 913 12.72 -14.76 -58.11
CA SER A 913 12.14 -15.50 -59.26
C SER A 913 13.18 -15.80 -60.35
N GLY A 914 14.39 -16.20 -59.89
CA GLY A 914 15.52 -16.58 -60.78
C GLY A 914 16.24 -15.43 -61.45
N ARG A 915 15.97 -14.17 -61.09
CA ARG A 915 16.65 -12.97 -61.60
C ARG A 915 17.47 -12.32 -60.49
N THR A 916 18.68 -11.92 -60.79
CA THR A 916 19.51 -11.18 -59.87
C THR A 916 18.84 -9.87 -59.47
N LEU A 917 18.53 -9.70 -58.17
CA LEU A 917 18.08 -8.45 -57.59
C LEU A 917 19.29 -7.60 -57.20
N LEU A 918 20.22 -8.19 -56.45
CA LEU A 918 21.38 -7.48 -55.91
C LEU A 918 22.57 -8.45 -55.72
N THR A 919 23.75 -7.87 -55.47
CA THR A 919 24.95 -8.58 -55.07
C THR A 919 25.40 -8.12 -53.69
N LEU A 920 25.61 -9.05 -52.76
CA LEU A 920 26.23 -8.81 -51.47
C LEU A 920 27.71 -9.07 -51.58
N ALA A 921 28.50 -8.00 -51.60
CA ALA A 921 29.96 -8.12 -51.78
C ALA A 921 30.61 -8.74 -50.53
N GLY A 922 31.50 -9.72 -50.77
CA GLY A 922 32.23 -10.37 -49.67
C GLY A 922 31.43 -11.35 -48.80
N VAL A 923 30.13 -11.49 -49.02
CA VAL A 923 29.24 -12.36 -48.23
C VAL A 923 29.15 -13.73 -48.87
N ALA A 924 29.37 -14.79 -48.10
CA ALA A 924 29.18 -16.17 -48.57
C ALA A 924 27.69 -16.58 -48.47
N PRO A 925 27.12 -17.31 -49.47
CA PRO A 925 25.70 -17.76 -49.38
C PRO A 925 25.36 -18.54 -48.11
N ALA A 926 26.31 -19.36 -47.63
CA ALA A 926 26.12 -20.17 -46.42
C ALA A 926 26.02 -19.36 -45.11
N SER A 927 26.41 -18.09 -45.14
CA SER A 927 26.24 -17.20 -43.96
C SER A 927 24.89 -16.52 -43.89
N LEU A 928 24.07 -16.61 -44.95
CA LEU A 928 22.76 -16.00 -45.04
C LEU A 928 21.66 -16.97 -44.58
N ASN A 929 20.65 -16.43 -43.96
CA ASN A 929 19.45 -17.15 -43.50
C ASN A 929 18.21 -16.32 -43.80
N GLY A 930 17.28 -16.88 -44.59
CA GLY A 930 16.08 -16.16 -45.02
C GLY A 930 15.18 -15.68 -43.85
N ALA A 931 15.05 -16.49 -42.82
CA ALA A 931 14.23 -16.11 -41.65
C ALA A 931 14.91 -15.03 -40.78
N ARG A 932 16.25 -14.90 -40.86
CA ARG A 932 16.97 -13.95 -40.03
C ARG A 932 17.28 -12.66 -40.79
N ASP A 933 17.70 -12.75 -42.06
CA ASP A 933 18.29 -11.64 -42.82
C ASP A 933 17.30 -11.00 -43.81
N LEU A 934 16.10 -11.56 -43.98
CA LEU A 934 15.03 -11.00 -44.81
C LEU A 934 13.87 -10.51 -43.97
N ILE A 935 13.34 -9.35 -44.34
CA ILE A 935 12.02 -8.87 -43.88
C ILE A 935 11.01 -9.13 -45.01
N VAL A 936 10.08 -10.03 -44.77
CA VAL A 936 9.15 -10.53 -45.82
C VAL A 936 7.68 -10.26 -45.49
N ARG A 937 7.38 -9.80 -44.28
CA ARG A 937 6.06 -9.43 -43.78
C ARG A 937 6.06 -8.20 -42.89
#